data_a78e7d7cb13397ab2d75a2e2af4f4877
#
_entry.id   a78e7d7cb13397ab2d75a2e2af4f4877
#
_cell.length_a   1.000
_cell.length_b   1.000
_cell.length_c   1.000
_cell.angle_alpha   90.00
_cell.angle_beta   90.00
_cell.angle_gamma   90.00
#
_symmetry.space_group_name_H-M   'P 1'
#
loop_
_entity.id
_entity.type
_entity.pdbx_description
1 polymer ?
#
loop_
_entity_poly.entity_id
_entity_poly.type
_entity_poly.pdbx_seq_one_letter_code
_entity_poly.pdbx_strand_id
1 'polypeptide(L)'
;MRIQFLAALSAASLAAIAGLVAPLQAANSYAAVDAKRLLAGDSPANAGQWMSYGRDYSEQRYSPLKQINADNASRLGLAWYGDLTERGGSYETTPIAVDGRIFVTSPWSKVYAFDAKTGVKLWKYDPKVPGEYAVKLCCGIVNRGVAVWKGRVIWGTLDGRLLAVDAGSGKKVWEVQATDPQKTMSITGAPRIADGRIFIGEAGSEFEQRGYMAAYDAESGKELWRWWSVPGDPSQRFEQPELKWAAKTWNGEWWKAGGGGTPWDAINYDPVTGLVYIGTGNGAPWPAEIRSPGGGDNLFTSSIVALDAKTGKYRWHYQETPGDSFDFDSTQQIMTADIVINGAKKHVVMHAPKNGMFYVIDAATGKLLAGKPYVPTLNWMTGLDANDKPILNPEANYGKTGRGFHVVPSAGGAHSWHPMAYSPDTGLVYIPTNYSSFPLVAEAGAKMGNQLLSINVMKHPDDPAPKLDGAGSYLLAWDPVNMKAAWKQPLGGPRSGVMATAGNLVFQGAAPRSFSAFRADTGERVWTTDTQAGIVGGSVSYTVDGEQYVAVVTGTTGFGGSYWAPTYSRLLVFRLDGKAVLPEPVAYTPPVLNPPAEFGDAGQLEVGEHQYTSHCASCHGNNTPFGRVSSVFPDLRYAGALWAADAFKAIVIDGALQPDGMVSFRKALTLQDAEAIRAYIVHVANEAKNAPPPPGFGGGPGGPGGPAGPGGAPPAGAPAPARAPAPAPGAAPTTPAPAVLHQ
;
A
#
# COMPACT_ATOMS: atom_id res chain seq x y z
N MET A 1 74.58 35.68 -50.44
CA MET A 1 73.53 36.72 -50.42
C MET A 1 72.17 36.02 -50.47
N ARG A 2 71.34 36.19 -49.46
CA ARG A 2 69.97 35.57 -49.29
C ARG A 2 69.93 34.04 -49.23
N ILE A 3 69.75 33.52 -48.12
CA ILE A 3 68.49 32.97 -47.49
C ILE A 3 68.91 32.37 -46.20
N GLN A 4 68.68 33.01 -45.11
CA GLN A 4 68.59 32.44 -43.72
C GLN A 4 67.67 33.40 -42.93
N PHE A 5 66.40 33.06 -42.86
CA PHE A 5 65.47 33.56 -41.90
C PHE A 5 64.11 32.94 -42.24
N LEU A 6 63.78 31.80 -41.64
CA LEU A 6 62.43 31.26 -41.49
C LEU A 6 62.49 29.83 -40.88
N ALA A 7 62.91 29.73 -39.64
CA ALA A 7 62.79 28.50 -38.91
C ALA A 7 62.84 28.75 -37.36
N ALA A 8 61.92 29.59 -36.84
CA ALA A 8 61.82 29.80 -35.40
C ALA A 8 60.44 30.33 -35.01
N LEU A 9 59.32 29.73 -35.53
CA LEU A 9 57.96 30.14 -35.14
C LEU A 9 56.96 28.95 -35.30
N SER A 10 57.33 27.74 -34.92
CA SER A 10 56.40 26.59 -34.94
C SER A 10 56.54 25.61 -33.77
N ALA A 11 57.15 26.04 -32.62
CA ALA A 11 57.30 25.18 -31.44
C ALA A 11 56.58 25.70 -30.20
N ALA A 12 55.72 26.74 -30.31
CA ALA A 12 55.03 27.33 -29.15
C ALA A 12 53.51 27.17 -29.16
N SER A 13 52.91 26.39 -30.08
CA SER A 13 51.42 26.27 -30.20
C SER A 13 50.89 24.87 -29.95
N LEU A 14 51.66 23.92 -29.45
CA LEU A 14 51.23 22.53 -29.17
C LEU A 14 51.24 22.17 -27.67
N ALA A 15 51.44 23.11 -26.75
CA ALA A 15 51.47 22.86 -25.29
C ALA A 15 50.23 23.38 -24.53
N ALA A 16 49.15 23.80 -25.19
CA ALA A 16 47.98 24.41 -24.54
C ALA A 16 46.63 23.67 -24.74
N ILE A 17 46.63 22.43 -25.25
CA ILE A 17 45.38 21.62 -25.41
C ILE A 17 45.40 20.33 -24.56
N ALA A 18 46.28 20.21 -23.58
CA ALA A 18 46.33 19.06 -22.66
C ALA A 18 45.85 19.41 -21.25
N GLY A 19 44.75 20.17 -21.13
CA GLY A 19 44.33 20.62 -19.82
C GLY A 19 42.83 20.85 -19.57
N LEU A 20 41.93 20.11 -20.24
CA LEU A 20 40.50 20.13 -19.91
C LEU A 20 39.84 18.80 -20.34
N VAL A 21 40.43 17.69 -19.93
CA VAL A 21 39.65 16.48 -19.70
C VAL A 21 39.15 16.64 -18.27
N ALA A 22 37.95 17.20 -18.09
CA ALA A 22 37.22 17.10 -16.83
C ALA A 22 37.24 15.59 -16.43
N PRO A 23 37.54 15.27 -15.16
CA PRO A 23 37.49 13.88 -14.77
C PRO A 23 36.09 13.37 -15.11
N LEU A 24 36.03 12.28 -15.91
CA LEU A 24 34.81 11.49 -16.01
C LEU A 24 34.33 11.30 -14.58
N GLN A 25 33.19 11.88 -14.25
CA GLN A 25 32.55 11.68 -12.96
C GLN A 25 32.55 10.17 -12.73
N ALA A 26 33.23 9.72 -11.68
CA ALA A 26 33.23 8.34 -11.28
C ALA A 26 31.75 7.92 -11.26
N ALA A 27 31.40 6.94 -12.10
CA ALA A 27 30.04 6.46 -12.18
C ALA A 27 29.54 6.20 -10.76
N ASN A 28 28.44 6.81 -10.38
CA ASN A 28 27.86 6.71 -9.04
C ASN A 28 27.82 5.23 -8.64
N SER A 29 28.62 4.82 -7.66
CA SER A 29 28.71 3.43 -7.20
C SER A 29 27.49 2.99 -6.41
N TYR A 30 26.58 3.93 -6.08
CA TYR A 30 25.37 3.67 -5.29
C TYR A 30 24.20 3.23 -6.18
N ALA A 31 23.50 2.17 -5.74
CA ALA A 31 22.38 1.58 -6.47
C ALA A 31 22.72 1.21 -7.94
N ALA A 32 23.95 0.73 -8.16
CA ALA A 32 24.46 0.31 -9.46
C ALA A 32 23.84 -1.05 -9.88
N VAL A 33 22.52 -1.14 -9.81
CA VAL A 33 21.72 -2.33 -10.11
C VAL A 33 21.40 -2.38 -11.60
N ASP A 34 21.66 -3.52 -12.22
CA ASP A 34 21.29 -3.84 -13.59
C ASP A 34 20.63 -5.22 -13.67
N ALA A 35 20.22 -5.65 -14.87
CA ALA A 35 19.60 -6.96 -15.07
C ALA A 35 20.54 -8.11 -14.63
N LYS A 36 21.83 -8.00 -14.87
CA LYS A 36 22.80 -9.04 -14.48
C LYS A 36 22.87 -9.18 -12.96
N ARG A 37 22.89 -8.07 -12.21
CA ARG A 37 22.89 -8.11 -10.74
C ARG A 37 21.60 -8.69 -10.18
N LEU A 38 20.43 -8.30 -10.74
CA LEU A 38 19.12 -8.83 -10.30
C LEU A 38 19.01 -10.33 -10.55
N LEU A 39 19.47 -10.83 -11.72
CA LEU A 39 19.52 -12.27 -12.02
C LEU A 39 20.47 -13.04 -11.09
N ALA A 40 21.51 -12.37 -10.60
CA ALA A 40 22.49 -12.95 -9.67
C ALA A 40 22.17 -12.60 -8.20
N GLY A 41 20.90 -12.37 -7.84
CA GLY A 41 20.47 -11.93 -6.50
C GLY A 41 20.95 -12.83 -5.36
N ASP A 42 21.04 -14.14 -5.58
CA ASP A 42 21.49 -15.11 -4.58
C ASP A 42 23.00 -15.37 -4.59
N SER A 43 23.76 -14.73 -5.50
CA SER A 43 25.20 -14.84 -5.49
C SER A 43 25.79 -14.25 -4.19
N PRO A 44 26.96 -14.73 -3.72
CA PRO A 44 27.61 -14.19 -2.51
C PRO A 44 27.79 -12.67 -2.53
N ALA A 45 27.99 -12.07 -3.71
CA ALA A 45 28.15 -10.62 -3.87
C ALA A 45 26.84 -9.85 -3.66
N ASN A 46 25.68 -10.45 -3.93
CA ASN A 46 24.38 -9.80 -3.89
C ASN A 46 23.43 -10.33 -2.80
N ALA A 47 23.75 -11.47 -2.19
CA ALA A 47 22.90 -12.10 -1.16
C ALA A 47 22.55 -11.15 0.00
N GLY A 48 23.46 -10.22 0.33
CA GLY A 48 23.27 -9.19 1.35
C GLY A 48 22.59 -7.92 0.84
N GLN A 49 21.99 -7.92 -0.35
CA GLN A 49 21.33 -6.76 -0.95
C GLN A 49 19.83 -7.02 -1.12
N TRP A 50 19.02 -5.98 -0.97
CA TRP A 50 17.59 -5.99 -1.28
C TRP A 50 17.34 -5.02 -2.44
N MET A 51 17.46 -5.53 -3.69
CA MET A 51 17.62 -4.72 -4.89
C MET A 51 16.31 -4.40 -5.63
N SER A 52 15.22 -5.10 -5.33
CA SER A 52 13.89 -4.83 -5.89
C SER A 52 12.81 -4.99 -4.81
N TYR A 53 11.57 -4.70 -5.12
CA TYR A 53 10.46 -4.75 -4.16
C TYR A 53 10.35 -6.11 -3.46
N GLY A 54 10.39 -7.20 -4.21
CA GLY A 54 10.39 -8.57 -3.69
C GLY A 54 11.79 -9.16 -3.46
N ARG A 55 12.84 -8.35 -3.44
CA ARG A 55 14.26 -8.63 -3.36
C ARG A 55 14.90 -8.92 -4.73
N ASP A 56 14.31 -9.79 -5.53
CA ASP A 56 14.74 -10.19 -6.88
C ASP A 56 13.53 -10.39 -7.80
N TYR A 57 13.74 -10.96 -8.97
CA TYR A 57 12.68 -11.15 -9.97
C TYR A 57 11.61 -12.18 -9.58
N SER A 58 11.91 -13.10 -8.64
CA SER A 58 10.92 -14.08 -8.19
C SER A 58 9.82 -13.48 -7.32
N GLU A 59 10.04 -12.27 -6.78
CA GLU A 59 9.14 -11.58 -5.83
C GLU A 59 8.82 -12.40 -4.56
N GLN A 60 9.69 -13.38 -4.20
CA GLN A 60 9.45 -14.29 -3.07
C GLN A 60 9.64 -13.66 -1.70
N ARG A 61 10.27 -12.47 -1.62
CA ARG A 61 10.58 -11.79 -0.35
C ARG A 61 11.32 -12.70 0.63
N TYR A 62 12.20 -13.51 0.08
CA TYR A 62 13.07 -14.42 0.80
C TYR A 62 14.50 -13.89 0.82
N SER A 63 15.10 -13.81 2.01
CA SER A 63 16.51 -13.45 2.19
C SER A 63 17.36 -14.71 2.43
N PRO A 64 18.43 -14.95 1.67
CA PRO A 64 19.32 -16.08 1.90
C PRO A 64 20.25 -15.89 3.10
N LEU A 65 20.13 -14.77 3.83
CA LEU A 65 20.91 -14.47 5.01
C LEU A 65 20.44 -15.30 6.21
N LYS A 66 21.39 -15.84 6.99
CA LYS A 66 21.14 -16.72 8.14
C LYS A 66 21.95 -16.40 9.39
N GLN A 67 22.67 -15.27 9.42
CA GLN A 67 23.38 -14.83 10.62
C GLN A 67 22.37 -14.54 11.76
N ILE A 68 21.23 -13.90 11.43
CA ILE A 68 20.07 -13.82 12.30
C ILE A 68 19.19 -15.03 12.01
N ASN A 69 18.96 -15.88 13.02
CA ASN A 69 18.25 -17.15 12.87
C ASN A 69 17.34 -17.45 14.08
N ALA A 70 16.58 -18.53 14.00
CA ALA A 70 15.62 -18.91 15.03
C ALA A 70 16.24 -19.14 16.44
N ASP A 71 17.52 -19.51 16.52
CA ASP A 71 18.18 -19.78 17.80
C ASP A 71 18.71 -18.52 18.49
N ASN A 72 18.97 -17.45 17.72
CA ASN A 72 19.55 -16.21 18.24
C ASN A 72 18.66 -14.95 18.08
N ALA A 73 17.49 -15.10 17.48
CA ALA A 73 16.58 -13.97 17.23
C ALA A 73 16.18 -13.23 18.52
N SER A 74 16.18 -13.88 19.68
CA SER A 74 15.93 -13.27 20.98
C SER A 74 16.94 -12.16 21.35
N ARG A 75 18.10 -12.13 20.69
CA ARG A 75 19.15 -11.12 20.85
C ARG A 75 18.98 -9.91 19.93
N LEU A 76 17.94 -9.90 19.06
CA LEU A 76 17.69 -8.74 18.21
C LEU A 76 17.39 -7.50 19.04
N GLY A 77 18.11 -6.42 18.76
CA GLY A 77 17.90 -5.10 19.32
C GLY A 77 17.97 -4.02 18.24
N LEU A 78 17.48 -2.84 18.55
CA LEU A 78 17.52 -1.70 17.65
C LEU A 78 18.98 -1.28 17.42
N ALA A 79 19.40 -1.24 16.15
CA ALA A 79 20.71 -0.73 15.75
C ALA A 79 20.69 0.79 15.62
N TRP A 80 19.68 1.31 14.93
CA TRP A 80 19.44 2.73 14.73
C TRP A 80 18.01 2.96 14.22
N TYR A 81 17.55 4.21 14.19
CA TYR A 81 16.30 4.62 13.58
C TYR A 81 16.48 5.94 12.82
N GLY A 82 15.62 6.17 11.83
CA GLY A 82 15.55 7.41 11.07
C GLY A 82 14.13 7.98 11.09
N ASP A 83 13.95 9.20 11.58
CA ASP A 83 12.65 9.85 11.61
C ASP A 83 12.19 10.24 10.20
N LEU A 84 10.93 9.92 9.90
CA LEU A 84 10.18 10.33 8.71
C LEU A 84 9.21 11.43 9.16
N THR A 85 9.26 12.58 8.51
CA THR A 85 8.68 13.83 9.05
C THR A 85 7.26 14.12 8.57
N GLU A 86 6.68 13.28 7.70
CA GLU A 86 5.34 13.49 7.20
C GLU A 86 4.29 13.08 8.24
N ARG A 87 3.29 13.95 8.41
CA ARG A 87 2.11 13.63 9.19
C ARG A 87 1.04 13.01 8.30
N GLY A 88 0.26 12.12 8.90
CA GLY A 88 -0.86 11.46 8.23
C GLY A 88 -0.42 10.46 7.16
N GLY A 89 -1.36 9.70 6.67
CA GLY A 89 -1.15 8.67 5.65
C GLY A 89 -0.60 7.36 6.18
N SER A 90 -0.80 6.33 5.39
CA SER A 90 -0.23 5.00 5.64
C SER A 90 1.17 4.91 5.06
N TYR A 91 2.10 4.35 5.82
CA TYR A 91 3.48 4.11 5.37
C TYR A 91 3.60 2.70 4.79
N GLU A 92 3.16 2.55 3.54
CA GLU A 92 3.05 1.25 2.85
C GLU A 92 4.35 0.77 2.19
N THR A 93 5.40 1.54 2.34
CA THR A 93 6.67 1.34 1.64
C THR A 93 7.37 0.03 2.01
N THR A 94 7.96 -0.64 1.01
CA THR A 94 9.02 -1.62 1.20
C THR A 94 10.36 -0.89 1.03
N PRO A 95 11.28 -0.94 1.99
CA PRO A 95 12.62 -0.39 1.82
C PRO A 95 13.40 -1.10 0.70
N ILE A 96 14.27 -0.36 -0.01
CA ILE A 96 15.31 -0.94 -0.87
C ILE A 96 16.64 -0.69 -0.19
N ALA A 97 17.42 -1.77 0.05
CA ALA A 97 18.71 -1.69 0.73
C ALA A 97 19.81 -2.22 -0.20
N VAL A 98 20.63 -1.32 -0.71
CA VAL A 98 21.64 -1.66 -1.73
C VAL A 98 22.85 -0.72 -1.66
N ASP A 99 24.04 -1.27 -1.83
CA ASP A 99 25.31 -0.54 -1.90
C ASP A 99 25.49 0.45 -0.74
N GLY A 100 25.17 0.01 0.50
CA GLY A 100 25.30 0.79 1.73
C GLY A 100 24.25 1.89 1.91
N ARG A 101 23.16 1.89 1.14
CA ARG A 101 22.06 2.85 1.26
C ARG A 101 20.72 2.17 1.44
N ILE A 102 19.80 2.82 2.15
CA ILE A 102 18.41 2.44 2.23
C ILE A 102 17.56 3.56 1.67
N PHE A 103 16.65 3.20 0.75
CA PHE A 103 15.67 4.09 0.17
C PHE A 103 14.27 3.70 0.64
N VAL A 104 13.49 4.69 1.09
CA VAL A 104 12.10 4.51 1.52
C VAL A 104 11.23 5.63 0.97
N THR A 105 9.96 5.31 0.71
CA THR A 105 8.95 6.33 0.40
C THR A 105 8.13 6.66 1.64
N SER A 106 7.51 7.82 1.62
CA SER A 106 6.55 8.27 2.62
C SER A 106 5.27 8.77 1.95
N PRO A 107 4.21 9.10 2.71
CA PRO A 107 3.05 9.81 2.20
C PRO A 107 3.44 11.00 1.30
N TRP A 108 2.56 11.33 0.33
CA TRP A 108 2.82 12.33 -0.71
C TRP A 108 3.97 11.98 -1.64
N SER A 109 4.30 10.68 -1.77
CA SER A 109 5.34 10.15 -2.67
C SER A 109 6.72 10.77 -2.46
N LYS A 110 7.04 11.22 -1.25
CA LYS A 110 8.39 11.71 -0.93
C LYS A 110 9.33 10.53 -0.75
N VAL A 111 10.61 10.72 -1.08
CA VAL A 111 11.64 9.69 -1.00
C VAL A 111 12.75 10.13 -0.06
N TYR A 112 13.21 9.22 0.76
CA TYR A 112 14.34 9.39 1.67
C TYR A 112 15.44 8.39 1.36
N ALA A 113 16.69 8.82 1.49
CA ALA A 113 17.85 7.96 1.51
C ALA A 113 18.59 8.08 2.83
N PHE A 114 18.95 6.93 3.38
CA PHE A 114 19.73 6.82 4.61
C PHE A 114 21.01 6.01 4.35
N ASP A 115 22.05 6.30 5.10
CA ASP A 115 23.20 5.41 5.22
C ASP A 115 22.75 4.12 5.94
N ALA A 116 22.98 2.97 5.31
CA ALA A 116 22.45 1.69 5.76
C ALA A 116 23.09 1.18 7.06
N LYS A 117 24.28 1.66 7.43
CA LYS A 117 24.99 1.30 8.66
C LYS A 117 24.65 2.19 9.84
N THR A 118 24.58 3.50 9.58
CA THR A 118 24.53 4.53 10.65
C THR A 118 23.15 5.16 10.82
N GLY A 119 22.27 5.06 9.83
CA GLY A 119 20.97 5.72 9.86
C GLY A 119 21.02 7.23 9.58
N VAL A 120 22.19 7.76 9.20
CA VAL A 120 22.31 9.17 8.81
C VAL A 120 21.46 9.42 7.56
N LYS A 121 20.55 10.38 7.63
CA LYS A 121 19.76 10.81 6.49
C LYS A 121 20.65 11.54 5.48
N LEU A 122 20.80 10.97 4.29
CA LEU A 122 21.67 11.46 3.25
C LEU A 122 20.99 12.55 2.42
N TRP A 123 19.76 12.30 2.01
CA TRP A 123 18.91 13.24 1.28
C TRP A 123 17.43 12.90 1.42
N LYS A 124 16.60 13.88 1.10
CA LYS A 124 15.15 13.77 0.94
C LYS A 124 14.76 14.43 -0.37
N TYR A 125 13.90 13.80 -1.14
CA TYR A 125 13.27 14.38 -2.32
C TYR A 125 11.77 14.53 -2.10
N ASP A 126 11.25 15.73 -2.34
CA ASP A 126 9.82 16.06 -2.29
C ASP A 126 9.33 16.38 -3.70
N PRO A 127 8.48 15.52 -4.33
CA PRO A 127 7.99 15.75 -5.69
C PRO A 127 6.98 16.90 -5.79
N LYS A 128 6.59 17.53 -4.66
CA LYS A 128 5.62 18.61 -4.62
C LYS A 128 4.29 18.23 -5.28
N VAL A 129 3.75 17.08 -4.89
CA VAL A 129 2.39 16.69 -5.30
C VAL A 129 1.42 17.74 -4.78
N PRO A 130 0.55 18.34 -5.63
CA PRO A 130 -0.44 19.31 -5.17
C PRO A 130 -1.43 18.68 -4.19
N GLY A 131 -1.73 19.37 -3.08
CA GLY A 131 -2.61 18.88 -2.03
C GLY A 131 -4.01 18.52 -2.52
N GLU A 132 -4.51 19.22 -3.53
CA GLU A 132 -5.80 18.97 -4.19
C GLU A 132 -5.95 17.58 -4.83
N TYR A 133 -4.83 16.85 -5.05
CA TYR A 133 -4.91 15.47 -5.52
C TYR A 133 -5.48 14.51 -4.48
N ALA A 134 -5.55 14.90 -3.19
CA ALA A 134 -6.09 14.05 -2.13
C ALA A 134 -7.50 13.51 -2.44
N VAL A 135 -8.36 14.31 -3.08
CA VAL A 135 -9.73 13.90 -3.46
C VAL A 135 -9.78 12.90 -4.63
N LYS A 136 -8.67 12.69 -5.32
CA LYS A 136 -8.53 11.72 -6.41
C LYS A 136 -7.99 10.35 -5.92
N LEU A 137 -7.89 10.15 -4.61
CA LEU A 137 -7.27 8.98 -3.98
C LEU A 137 -8.31 8.23 -3.15
N CYS A 138 -8.67 7.00 -3.53
CA CYS A 138 -9.63 6.18 -2.76
C CYS A 138 -9.11 5.81 -1.37
N CYS A 139 -7.81 5.60 -1.24
CA CYS A 139 -7.20 4.84 -0.15
C CYS A 139 -6.11 5.64 0.57
N GLY A 140 -6.11 6.96 0.41
CA GLY A 140 -5.19 7.88 1.05
C GLY A 140 -3.90 8.17 0.26
N ILE A 141 -3.04 8.95 0.88
CA ILE A 141 -1.82 9.52 0.28
C ILE A 141 -0.63 8.55 0.34
N VAL A 142 -0.83 7.32 -0.12
CA VAL A 142 0.10 6.19 0.04
C VAL A 142 1.12 6.08 -1.09
N ASN A 143 2.26 5.44 -0.79
CA ASN A 143 3.26 5.04 -1.77
C ASN A 143 3.98 3.78 -1.30
N ARG A 144 4.08 2.75 -2.17
CA ARG A 144 4.58 1.42 -1.79
C ARG A 144 6.07 1.20 -2.00
N GLY A 145 6.78 2.17 -2.59
CA GLY A 145 8.24 2.08 -2.66
C GLY A 145 8.84 2.56 -3.98
N VAL A 146 10.13 2.36 -4.08
CA VAL A 146 10.96 2.74 -5.22
C VAL A 146 11.51 1.51 -5.94
N ALA A 147 11.97 1.70 -7.18
CA ALA A 147 12.90 0.80 -7.85
C ALA A 147 14.26 1.49 -8.02
N VAL A 148 15.32 0.69 -8.19
CA VAL A 148 16.68 1.19 -8.43
C VAL A 148 17.21 0.65 -9.74
N TRP A 149 17.92 1.49 -10.50
CA TRP A 149 18.51 1.12 -11.78
C TRP A 149 19.70 1.99 -12.14
N LYS A 150 20.88 1.39 -12.32
CA LYS A 150 22.12 2.06 -12.78
C LYS A 150 22.37 3.40 -12.09
N GLY A 151 22.33 3.42 -10.77
CA GLY A 151 22.57 4.64 -9.98
C GLY A 151 21.39 5.61 -9.88
N ARG A 152 20.19 5.18 -10.26
CA ARG A 152 18.94 5.96 -10.13
C ARG A 152 18.00 5.33 -9.15
N VAL A 153 17.20 6.17 -8.50
CA VAL A 153 16.02 5.81 -7.71
C VAL A 153 14.80 6.29 -8.49
N ILE A 154 13.86 5.37 -8.76
CA ILE A 154 12.72 5.59 -9.67
C ILE A 154 11.43 5.24 -8.95
N TRP A 155 10.41 6.11 -9.01
CA TRP A 155 9.11 5.86 -8.39
C TRP A 155 7.99 6.65 -9.07
N GLY A 156 6.75 6.21 -8.82
CA GLY A 156 5.54 6.93 -9.23
C GLY A 156 5.03 7.89 -8.15
N THR A 157 4.28 8.91 -8.57
CA THR A 157 3.67 9.88 -7.65
C THR A 157 2.15 9.87 -7.72
N LEU A 158 1.51 10.39 -6.68
CA LEU A 158 0.05 10.43 -6.57
C LEU A 158 -0.62 11.27 -7.66
N ASP A 159 0.09 12.26 -8.23
CA ASP A 159 -0.37 13.05 -9.38
C ASP A 159 0.01 12.43 -10.74
N GLY A 160 0.37 11.12 -10.72
CA GLY A 160 0.56 10.32 -11.93
C GLY A 160 1.85 10.59 -12.70
N ARG A 161 2.85 11.24 -12.09
CA ARG A 161 4.19 11.35 -12.67
C ARG A 161 5.06 10.15 -12.34
N LEU A 162 6.01 9.84 -13.21
CA LEU A 162 7.11 8.92 -12.96
C LEU A 162 8.40 9.74 -12.90
N LEU A 163 9.20 9.56 -11.85
CA LEU A 163 10.42 10.33 -11.59
C LEU A 163 11.62 9.42 -11.42
N ALA A 164 12.79 9.95 -11.81
CA ALA A 164 14.08 9.39 -11.47
C ALA A 164 14.98 10.46 -10.86
N VAL A 165 15.65 10.08 -9.76
CA VAL A 165 16.70 10.89 -9.14
C VAL A 165 18.00 10.09 -9.09
N ASP A 166 19.13 10.79 -9.03
CA ASP A 166 20.44 10.21 -8.79
C ASP A 166 20.51 9.63 -7.37
N ALA A 167 20.86 8.37 -7.24
CA ALA A 167 20.87 7.65 -5.97
C ALA A 167 21.89 8.22 -4.96
N GLY A 168 22.97 8.84 -5.45
CA GLY A 168 24.00 9.45 -4.63
C GLY A 168 23.57 10.77 -4.02
N SER A 169 22.96 11.65 -4.81
CA SER A 169 22.70 13.06 -4.47
C SER A 169 21.23 13.41 -4.26
N GLY A 170 20.28 12.57 -4.69
CA GLY A 170 18.85 12.88 -4.70
C GLY A 170 18.45 13.93 -5.76
N LYS A 171 19.35 14.33 -6.66
CA LYS A 171 19.04 15.30 -7.73
C LYS A 171 18.19 14.66 -8.82
N LYS A 172 17.16 15.38 -9.29
CA LYS A 172 16.29 14.91 -10.37
C LYS A 172 17.10 14.68 -11.66
N VAL A 173 16.90 13.50 -12.25
CA VAL A 173 17.48 13.10 -13.55
C VAL A 173 16.46 13.31 -14.65
N TRP A 174 15.26 12.76 -14.49
CA TRP A 174 14.14 12.94 -15.41
C TRP A 174 12.79 12.84 -14.68
N GLU A 175 11.75 13.33 -15.36
CA GLU A 175 10.37 13.30 -14.90
C GLU A 175 9.45 13.25 -16.12
N VAL A 176 8.44 12.39 -16.10
CA VAL A 176 7.42 12.27 -17.14
C VAL A 176 6.04 12.13 -16.54
N GLN A 177 5.01 12.65 -17.25
CA GLN A 177 3.62 12.41 -16.89
C GLN A 177 3.20 11.05 -17.44
N ALA A 178 2.89 10.09 -16.57
CA ALA A 178 2.53 8.73 -16.95
C ALA A 178 1.01 8.54 -17.05
N THR A 179 0.22 9.25 -16.24
CA THR A 179 -1.26 9.24 -16.30
C THR A 179 -1.79 10.55 -16.88
N ASP A 180 -3.05 10.55 -17.30
CA ASP A 180 -3.74 11.77 -17.72
C ASP A 180 -4.04 12.64 -16.47
N PRO A 181 -3.48 13.84 -16.33
CA PRO A 181 -3.68 14.70 -15.16
C PRO A 181 -5.10 15.23 -15.00
N GLN A 182 -5.92 15.19 -16.07
CA GLN A 182 -7.32 15.61 -16.03
C GLN A 182 -8.23 14.54 -15.45
N LYS A 183 -7.75 13.27 -15.40
CA LYS A 183 -8.49 12.14 -14.87
C LYS A 183 -8.19 11.90 -13.37
N THR A 184 -9.05 11.11 -12.75
CA THR A 184 -8.89 10.68 -11.35
C THR A 184 -8.04 9.43 -11.29
N MET A 185 -6.75 9.58 -11.64
CA MET A 185 -5.74 8.52 -11.68
C MET A 185 -4.55 8.88 -10.83
N SER A 186 -3.93 7.89 -10.20
CA SER A 186 -2.73 8.05 -9.38
C SER A 186 -1.78 6.87 -9.55
N ILE A 187 -0.53 7.01 -9.10
CA ILE A 187 0.42 5.90 -9.00
C ILE A 187 0.76 5.70 -7.53
N THR A 188 0.35 4.57 -6.98
CA THR A 188 0.57 4.18 -5.58
C THR A 188 1.50 2.98 -5.44
N GLY A 189 1.60 2.14 -6.48
CA GLY A 189 2.43 0.95 -6.54
C GLY A 189 3.92 1.26 -6.70
N ALA A 190 4.77 0.33 -6.28
CA ALA A 190 6.20 0.40 -6.56
C ALA A 190 6.49 -0.13 -7.97
N PRO A 191 7.27 0.58 -8.80
CA PRO A 191 7.64 0.09 -10.13
C PRO A 191 8.54 -1.16 -10.04
N ARG A 192 8.49 -2.02 -11.07
CA ARG A 192 9.46 -3.10 -11.28
C ARG A 192 10.31 -2.79 -12.50
N ILE A 193 11.59 -3.17 -12.47
CA ILE A 193 12.50 -2.89 -13.58
C ILE A 193 13.16 -4.18 -14.05
N ALA A 194 13.06 -4.44 -15.35
CA ALA A 194 13.78 -5.53 -16.01
C ALA A 194 14.29 -5.07 -17.38
N ASP A 195 15.52 -5.43 -17.71
CA ASP A 195 16.18 -5.08 -18.99
C ASP A 195 16.04 -3.61 -19.39
N GLY A 196 16.15 -2.70 -18.42
CA GLY A 196 15.99 -1.27 -18.67
C GLY A 196 14.56 -0.80 -18.93
N ARG A 197 13.56 -1.65 -18.67
CA ARG A 197 12.13 -1.31 -18.75
C ARG A 197 11.54 -1.19 -17.37
N ILE A 198 10.87 -0.08 -17.11
CA ILE A 198 10.09 0.15 -15.90
C ILE A 198 8.67 -0.30 -16.19
N PHE A 199 8.15 -1.24 -15.43
CA PHE A 199 6.74 -1.65 -15.47
C PHE A 199 5.99 -0.96 -14.36
N ILE A 200 4.90 -0.28 -14.70
CA ILE A 200 4.03 0.41 -13.76
C ILE A 200 2.60 0.48 -14.30
N GLY A 201 1.63 0.26 -13.43
CA GLY A 201 0.23 0.52 -13.68
C GLY A 201 -0.22 1.77 -12.92
N GLU A 202 -1.53 1.97 -12.86
CA GLU A 202 -2.13 3.09 -12.17
C GLU A 202 -3.30 2.63 -11.28
N ALA A 203 -3.74 3.50 -10.37
CA ALA A 203 -4.91 3.34 -9.50
C ALA A 203 -6.02 4.32 -9.92
N GLY A 204 -7.28 3.94 -9.76
CA GLY A 204 -8.44 4.77 -10.12
C GLY A 204 -9.71 3.97 -10.39
N SER A 205 -9.74 2.65 -10.12
CA SER A 205 -10.95 1.83 -10.32
C SER A 205 -12.17 2.42 -9.62
N GLU A 206 -12.05 2.83 -8.35
CA GLU A 206 -13.14 3.41 -7.54
C GLU A 206 -13.69 4.73 -8.11
N PHE A 207 -12.95 5.35 -9.03
CA PHE A 207 -13.37 6.52 -9.79
C PHE A 207 -13.73 6.17 -11.23
N GLU A 208 -14.02 4.89 -11.49
CA GLU A 208 -14.43 4.34 -12.79
C GLU A 208 -13.37 4.51 -13.90
N GLN A 209 -12.09 4.75 -13.54
CA GLN A 209 -11.05 4.91 -14.54
C GLN A 209 -10.76 3.58 -15.24
N ARG A 210 -10.46 3.67 -16.53
CA ARG A 210 -10.08 2.53 -17.37
C ARG A 210 -8.63 2.14 -17.10
N GLY A 211 -8.41 0.92 -16.62
CA GLY A 211 -7.10 0.43 -16.23
C GLY A 211 -6.14 0.19 -17.41
N TYR A 212 -4.84 0.40 -17.16
CA TYR A 212 -3.77 0.01 -18.08
C TYR A 212 -2.47 -0.32 -17.34
N MET A 213 -1.65 -1.16 -17.97
CA MET A 213 -0.24 -1.38 -17.62
C MET A 213 0.63 -0.72 -18.69
N ALA A 214 1.74 -0.09 -18.29
CA ALA A 214 2.68 0.50 -19.23
C ALA A 214 4.12 0.16 -18.89
N ALA A 215 4.98 0.15 -19.91
CA ALA A 215 6.43 0.09 -19.76
C ALA A 215 7.08 1.37 -20.22
N TYR A 216 8.08 1.80 -19.45
CA TYR A 216 8.86 3.01 -19.74
C TYR A 216 10.34 2.64 -19.81
N ASP A 217 11.09 3.37 -20.63
CA ASP A 217 12.54 3.27 -20.68
C ASP A 217 13.18 3.84 -19.41
N ALA A 218 13.99 3.07 -18.71
CA ALA A 218 14.57 3.45 -17.42
C ALA A 218 15.63 4.57 -17.50
N GLU A 219 16.18 4.81 -18.70
CA GLU A 219 17.18 5.86 -18.92
C GLU A 219 16.53 7.21 -19.20
N SER A 220 15.41 7.24 -19.90
CA SER A 220 14.77 8.45 -20.40
C SER A 220 13.36 8.74 -19.86
N GLY A 221 12.70 7.74 -19.25
CA GLY A 221 11.29 7.83 -18.87
C GLY A 221 10.32 7.76 -20.06
N LYS A 222 10.80 7.52 -21.29
CA LYS A 222 9.93 7.41 -22.47
C LYS A 222 9.04 6.18 -22.40
N GLU A 223 7.73 6.33 -22.65
CA GLU A 223 6.82 5.19 -22.79
C GLU A 223 7.20 4.31 -23.97
N LEU A 224 7.31 3.01 -23.73
CA LEU A 224 7.68 2.00 -24.73
C LEU A 224 6.45 1.27 -25.27
N TRP A 225 5.52 0.91 -24.38
CA TRP A 225 4.25 0.29 -24.72
C TRP A 225 3.22 0.49 -23.60
N ARG A 226 1.93 0.37 -23.97
CA ARG A 226 0.78 0.40 -23.05
C ARG A 226 -0.18 -0.72 -23.42
N TRP A 227 -0.71 -1.39 -22.39
CA TRP A 227 -1.73 -2.42 -22.50
C TRP A 227 -2.94 -2.05 -21.65
N TRP A 228 -4.12 -2.01 -22.25
CA TRP A 228 -5.35 -1.67 -21.56
C TRP A 228 -6.04 -2.92 -21.01
N SER A 229 -6.47 -2.89 -19.73
CA SER A 229 -7.12 -4.01 -19.05
C SER A 229 -8.61 -4.14 -19.35
N VAL A 230 -9.26 -3.05 -19.76
CA VAL A 230 -10.70 -3.00 -20.04
C VAL A 230 -10.90 -2.53 -21.47
N PRO A 231 -11.85 -3.13 -22.23
CA PRO A 231 -12.18 -2.68 -23.59
C PRO A 231 -12.72 -1.23 -23.60
N GLY A 232 -12.33 -0.45 -24.58
CA GLY A 232 -12.95 0.84 -24.88
C GLY A 232 -14.29 0.68 -25.63
N ASP A 233 -14.73 1.77 -26.26
CA ASP A 233 -15.96 1.81 -27.07
C ASP A 233 -15.93 0.78 -28.20
N PRO A 234 -16.87 -0.19 -28.23
CA PRO A 234 -16.92 -1.22 -29.27
C PRO A 234 -17.18 -0.70 -30.68
N SER A 235 -17.67 0.53 -30.84
CA SER A 235 -17.85 1.17 -32.15
C SER A 235 -16.55 1.68 -32.75
N GLN A 236 -15.49 1.76 -31.91
CA GLN A 236 -14.16 2.23 -32.32
C GLN A 236 -13.20 1.05 -32.52
N ARG A 237 -12.03 1.36 -33.14
CA ARG A 237 -10.97 0.37 -33.25
C ARG A 237 -10.32 0.18 -31.88
N PHE A 238 -10.26 -1.08 -31.42
CA PHE A 238 -9.53 -1.42 -30.18
C PHE A 238 -8.03 -1.25 -30.35
N GLU A 239 -7.37 -0.83 -29.28
CA GLU A 239 -5.92 -0.56 -29.21
C GLU A 239 -5.11 -1.86 -29.37
N GLN A 240 -5.66 -2.98 -28.88
CA GLN A 240 -5.04 -4.30 -28.94
C GLN A 240 -6.05 -5.39 -29.29
N PRO A 241 -5.61 -6.51 -29.93
CA PRO A 241 -6.51 -7.52 -30.50
C PRO A 241 -7.43 -8.22 -29.49
N GLU A 242 -6.93 -8.51 -28.28
CA GLU A 242 -7.65 -9.22 -27.23
C GLU A 242 -8.86 -8.46 -26.71
N LEU A 243 -8.85 -7.14 -26.77
CA LEU A 243 -10.01 -6.34 -26.37
C LEU A 243 -11.25 -6.59 -27.23
N LYS A 244 -11.07 -7.05 -28.47
CA LYS A 244 -12.18 -7.38 -29.36
C LYS A 244 -13.04 -8.54 -28.85
N TRP A 245 -12.42 -9.54 -28.26
CA TRP A 245 -13.17 -10.65 -27.65
C TRP A 245 -13.50 -10.39 -26.18
N ALA A 246 -12.66 -9.66 -25.45
CA ALA A 246 -12.97 -9.23 -24.09
C ALA A 246 -14.22 -8.36 -24.03
N ALA A 247 -14.45 -7.48 -25.01
CA ALA A 247 -15.66 -6.65 -25.11
C ALA A 247 -16.95 -7.47 -25.15
N LYS A 248 -16.92 -8.73 -25.63
CA LYS A 248 -18.07 -9.63 -25.64
C LYS A 248 -18.47 -10.15 -24.26
N THR A 249 -17.63 -9.92 -23.25
CA THR A 249 -17.89 -10.27 -21.85
C THR A 249 -18.47 -9.10 -21.04
N TRP A 250 -18.76 -8.01 -21.70
CA TRP A 250 -19.35 -6.80 -21.16
C TRP A 250 -20.70 -6.52 -21.81
N ASN A 251 -21.61 -5.91 -21.07
CA ASN A 251 -22.89 -5.44 -21.53
C ASN A 251 -23.11 -3.95 -21.20
N GLY A 252 -24.03 -3.29 -21.89
CA GLY A 252 -24.29 -1.86 -21.69
C GLY A 252 -23.21 -0.97 -22.27
N GLU A 253 -22.95 0.16 -21.64
CA GLU A 253 -22.09 1.23 -22.13
C GLU A 253 -20.93 1.54 -21.12
N TRP A 254 -20.31 0.52 -20.55
CA TRP A 254 -19.21 0.61 -19.53
C TRP A 254 -18.10 1.58 -19.92
N TRP A 255 -17.80 1.69 -21.22
CA TRP A 255 -16.71 2.54 -21.70
C TRP A 255 -16.93 4.04 -21.48
N LYS A 256 -18.18 4.48 -21.27
CA LYS A 256 -18.48 5.88 -20.97
C LYS A 256 -17.93 6.32 -19.61
N ALA A 257 -17.84 5.39 -18.68
CA ALA A 257 -17.27 5.62 -17.36
C ALA A 257 -15.84 5.07 -17.23
N GLY A 258 -15.51 3.96 -17.92
CA GLY A 258 -14.17 3.36 -17.92
C GLY A 258 -14.12 1.92 -17.46
N GLY A 259 -14.94 1.51 -16.47
CA GLY A 259 -15.15 0.12 -16.07
C GLY A 259 -14.17 -0.45 -15.04
N GLY A 260 -13.13 0.27 -14.63
CA GLY A 260 -12.17 -0.17 -13.61
C GLY A 260 -11.01 -1.00 -14.16
N GLY A 261 -10.61 -2.05 -13.43
CA GLY A 261 -9.55 -2.99 -13.83
C GLY A 261 -8.14 -2.43 -13.74
N THR A 262 -7.89 -1.44 -12.87
CA THR A 262 -6.58 -0.77 -12.75
C THR A 262 -5.54 -1.68 -12.10
N PRO A 263 -4.35 -1.91 -12.72
CA PRO A 263 -3.26 -2.68 -12.11
C PRO A 263 -2.42 -1.79 -11.19
N TRP A 264 -2.97 -1.47 -10.00
CA TRP A 264 -2.39 -0.51 -9.08
C TRP A 264 -1.22 -1.04 -8.22
N ASP A 265 -1.02 -2.37 -8.21
CA ASP A 265 0.12 -3.07 -7.60
C ASP A 265 0.30 -4.42 -8.31
N ALA A 266 1.02 -5.39 -7.72
CA ALA A 266 1.23 -6.75 -8.23
C ALA A 266 1.83 -6.80 -9.65
N ILE A 267 3.12 -6.59 -9.72
CA ILE A 267 3.90 -6.72 -10.95
C ILE A 267 5.03 -7.72 -10.67
N ASN A 268 5.16 -8.74 -11.50
CA ASN A 268 6.27 -9.68 -11.43
C ASN A 268 6.86 -9.88 -12.84
N TYR A 269 8.15 -9.64 -13.02
CA TYR A 269 8.85 -10.02 -14.24
C TYR A 269 9.51 -11.37 -14.06
N ASP A 270 9.25 -12.28 -14.97
CA ASP A 270 9.84 -13.62 -14.96
C ASP A 270 10.88 -13.77 -16.08
N PRO A 271 12.17 -13.89 -15.75
CA PRO A 271 13.22 -14.07 -16.75
C PRO A 271 13.19 -15.45 -17.43
N VAL A 272 12.52 -16.45 -16.84
CA VAL A 272 12.41 -17.81 -17.42
C VAL A 272 11.48 -17.81 -18.63
N THR A 273 10.34 -17.13 -18.51
CA THR A 273 9.34 -17.04 -19.59
C THR A 273 9.46 -15.79 -20.45
N GLY A 274 10.17 -14.75 -19.98
CA GLY A 274 10.25 -13.44 -20.61
C GLY A 274 8.94 -12.65 -20.50
N LEU A 275 8.06 -13.05 -19.56
CA LEU A 275 6.76 -12.42 -19.33
C LEU A 275 6.80 -11.46 -18.14
N VAL A 276 5.91 -10.49 -18.16
CA VAL A 276 5.52 -9.75 -16.97
C VAL A 276 4.09 -10.16 -16.60
N TYR A 277 3.92 -10.64 -15.36
CA TYR A 277 2.63 -10.95 -14.78
C TYR A 277 2.13 -9.73 -14.03
N ILE A 278 0.87 -9.38 -14.26
CA ILE A 278 0.20 -8.26 -13.61
C ILE A 278 -1.14 -8.72 -13.04
N GLY A 279 -1.48 -8.18 -11.87
CA GLY A 279 -2.81 -8.30 -11.31
C GLY A 279 -3.67 -7.10 -11.67
N THR A 280 -4.88 -7.33 -12.16
CA THR A 280 -5.84 -6.25 -12.44
C THR A 280 -6.82 -6.07 -11.29
N GLY A 281 -7.24 -4.84 -11.07
CA GLY A 281 -8.16 -4.46 -10.01
C GLY A 281 -9.60 -4.82 -10.30
N ASN A 282 -10.45 -4.46 -9.35
CA ASN A 282 -11.89 -4.62 -9.37
C ASN A 282 -12.57 -3.91 -10.56
N GLY A 283 -13.79 -4.35 -10.88
CA GLY A 283 -14.68 -3.59 -11.75
C GLY A 283 -15.35 -2.43 -11.01
N ALA A 284 -15.63 -1.32 -11.70
CA ALA A 284 -16.31 -0.16 -11.13
C ALA A 284 -17.45 0.36 -12.03
N PRO A 285 -18.61 0.74 -11.44
CA PRO A 285 -19.01 0.55 -10.03
C PRO A 285 -18.94 -0.89 -9.54
N TRP A 286 -18.88 -1.11 -8.22
CA TRP A 286 -18.79 -2.46 -7.66
C TRP A 286 -19.95 -3.36 -8.07
N PRO A 287 -21.25 -2.96 -7.96
CA PRO A 287 -22.35 -3.79 -8.45
C PRO A 287 -22.24 -4.03 -9.96
N ALA A 288 -21.99 -5.26 -10.37
CA ALA A 288 -21.83 -5.62 -11.79
C ALA A 288 -23.04 -5.24 -12.64
N GLU A 289 -24.26 -5.31 -12.08
CA GLU A 289 -25.50 -4.94 -12.78
C GLU A 289 -25.57 -3.46 -13.17
N ILE A 290 -24.84 -2.58 -12.49
CA ILE A 290 -24.75 -1.15 -12.83
C ILE A 290 -23.78 -0.93 -13.99
N ARG A 291 -22.56 -1.51 -13.91
CA ARG A 291 -21.52 -1.32 -14.95
C ARG A 291 -21.70 -2.17 -16.19
N SER A 292 -22.33 -3.33 -16.04
CA SER A 292 -22.54 -4.32 -17.11
C SER A 292 -23.93 -4.97 -16.96
N PRO A 293 -25.00 -4.24 -17.27
CA PRO A 293 -26.39 -4.71 -17.12
C PRO A 293 -26.61 -6.04 -17.82
N GLY A 294 -27.11 -7.04 -17.07
CA GLY A 294 -27.25 -8.41 -17.58
C GLY A 294 -26.02 -9.29 -17.37
N GLY A 295 -24.97 -8.78 -16.68
CA GLY A 295 -23.81 -9.55 -16.26
C GLY A 295 -22.70 -9.66 -17.30
N GLY A 296 -21.96 -10.77 -17.23
CA GLY A 296 -20.77 -11.07 -18.01
C GLY A 296 -19.51 -11.08 -17.14
N ASP A 297 -18.44 -11.66 -17.67
CA ASP A 297 -17.18 -11.84 -16.93
C ASP A 297 -16.40 -10.54 -16.73
N ASN A 298 -16.66 -9.53 -17.55
CA ASN A 298 -16.02 -8.21 -17.53
C ASN A 298 -14.48 -8.29 -17.65
N LEU A 299 -13.98 -9.00 -18.65
CA LEU A 299 -12.55 -9.15 -18.89
C LEU A 299 -11.89 -7.80 -19.24
N PHE A 300 -10.70 -7.49 -18.62
CA PHE A 300 -9.90 -8.33 -17.74
C PHE A 300 -9.88 -7.78 -16.31
N THR A 301 -11.02 -7.49 -15.68
CA THR A 301 -11.04 -7.16 -14.24
C THR A 301 -10.71 -8.38 -13.41
N SER A 302 -10.16 -8.18 -12.21
CA SER A 302 -9.90 -9.22 -11.18
C SER A 302 -9.20 -10.46 -11.74
N SER A 303 -8.11 -10.23 -12.50
CA SER A 303 -7.40 -11.24 -13.27
C SER A 303 -5.89 -11.16 -13.07
N ILE A 304 -5.20 -12.29 -13.17
CA ILE A 304 -3.77 -12.30 -13.49
C ILE A 304 -3.67 -12.30 -15.03
N VAL A 305 -2.85 -11.39 -15.56
CA VAL A 305 -2.59 -11.28 -17.00
C VAL A 305 -1.09 -11.36 -17.25
N ALA A 306 -0.70 -12.16 -18.22
CA ALA A 306 0.68 -12.29 -18.68
C ALA A 306 0.89 -11.54 -19.99
N LEU A 307 1.86 -10.64 -19.99
CA LEU A 307 2.25 -9.85 -21.13
C LEU A 307 3.72 -10.15 -21.50
N ASP A 308 4.03 -10.13 -22.78
CA ASP A 308 5.42 -10.14 -23.24
C ASP A 308 6.12 -8.89 -22.72
N ALA A 309 7.13 -9.03 -21.87
CA ALA A 309 7.77 -7.92 -21.18
C ALA A 309 8.41 -6.89 -22.14
N LYS A 310 8.85 -7.32 -23.32
CA LYS A 310 9.50 -6.46 -24.32
C LYS A 310 8.49 -5.64 -25.13
N THR A 311 7.33 -6.22 -25.42
CA THR A 311 6.41 -5.66 -26.41
C THR A 311 5.03 -5.30 -25.89
N GLY A 312 4.69 -5.69 -24.63
CA GLY A 312 3.38 -5.52 -24.05
C GLY A 312 2.29 -6.41 -24.65
N LYS A 313 2.65 -7.35 -25.55
CA LYS A 313 1.66 -8.22 -26.18
C LYS A 313 1.12 -9.24 -25.19
N TYR A 314 -0.21 -9.35 -25.16
CA TYR A 314 -0.93 -10.36 -24.39
C TYR A 314 -0.46 -11.79 -24.73
N ARG A 315 -0.36 -12.63 -23.70
CA ARG A 315 0.00 -14.05 -23.81
C ARG A 315 -1.11 -14.94 -23.27
N TRP A 316 -1.50 -14.75 -22.01
CA TRP A 316 -2.55 -15.48 -21.34
C TRP A 316 -3.15 -14.68 -20.19
N HIS A 317 -4.28 -15.10 -19.67
CA HIS A 317 -4.85 -14.61 -18.41
C HIS A 317 -5.51 -15.75 -17.65
N TYR A 318 -5.67 -15.57 -16.36
CA TYR A 318 -6.56 -16.34 -15.51
C TYR A 318 -7.41 -15.36 -14.70
N GLN A 319 -8.75 -15.40 -14.91
CA GLN A 319 -9.65 -14.52 -14.18
C GLN A 319 -10.05 -15.16 -12.86
N GLU A 320 -9.65 -14.53 -11.74
CA GLU A 320 -9.84 -15.05 -10.39
C GLU A 320 -11.22 -14.76 -9.82
N THR A 321 -11.87 -13.68 -10.29
CA THR A 321 -13.24 -13.34 -9.89
C THR A 321 -14.01 -12.80 -11.10
N PRO A 322 -14.66 -13.67 -11.90
CA PRO A 322 -15.47 -13.25 -13.04
C PRO A 322 -16.62 -12.35 -12.59
N GLY A 323 -16.86 -11.22 -13.28
CA GLY A 323 -17.94 -10.30 -12.97
C GLY A 323 -17.93 -9.76 -11.54
N ASP A 324 -16.73 -9.54 -10.98
CA ASP A 324 -16.52 -9.12 -9.61
C ASP A 324 -17.47 -8.00 -9.18
N SER A 325 -18.09 -8.15 -8.01
CA SER A 325 -18.95 -7.14 -7.37
C SER A 325 -18.57 -6.89 -5.90
N PHE A 326 -17.39 -7.39 -5.47
CA PHE A 326 -17.00 -7.51 -4.07
C PHE A 326 -15.74 -6.72 -3.73
N ASP A 327 -15.19 -5.99 -4.70
CA ASP A 327 -13.86 -5.37 -4.61
C ASP A 327 -12.74 -6.43 -4.50
N PHE A 328 -12.89 -7.54 -5.22
CA PHE A 328 -11.89 -8.61 -5.20
C PHE A 328 -10.83 -8.40 -6.27
N ASP A 329 -9.95 -7.44 -6.02
CA ASP A 329 -8.77 -7.25 -6.83
C ASP A 329 -7.91 -8.51 -6.95
N SER A 330 -7.18 -8.62 -8.05
CA SER A 330 -6.06 -9.54 -8.26
C SER A 330 -4.70 -8.83 -8.14
N THR A 331 -4.64 -7.69 -7.46
CA THR A 331 -3.47 -6.82 -7.35
C THR A 331 -2.58 -7.14 -6.14
N GLN A 332 -2.75 -8.29 -5.52
CA GLN A 332 -1.89 -8.81 -4.46
C GLN A 332 -0.59 -9.36 -5.05
N GLN A 333 0.45 -9.49 -4.23
CA GLN A 333 1.77 -9.90 -4.71
C GLN A 333 1.74 -11.21 -5.48
N ILE A 334 2.24 -11.19 -6.71
CA ILE A 334 2.45 -12.35 -7.57
C ILE A 334 3.88 -12.84 -7.38
N MET A 335 4.08 -14.13 -7.10
CA MET A 335 5.39 -14.75 -6.93
C MET A 335 5.59 -15.84 -7.96
N THR A 336 6.84 -16.03 -8.40
CA THR A 336 7.23 -17.20 -9.22
C THR A 336 8.12 -18.14 -8.42
N ALA A 337 7.96 -19.44 -8.65
CA ALA A 337 8.79 -20.46 -8.02
C ALA A 337 8.86 -21.73 -8.89
N ASP A 338 9.91 -22.52 -8.66
CA ASP A 338 10.00 -23.88 -9.14
C ASP A 338 9.56 -24.82 -8.01
N ILE A 339 8.44 -25.52 -8.18
CA ILE A 339 7.92 -26.48 -7.21
C ILE A 339 7.67 -27.85 -7.84
N VAL A 340 7.61 -28.89 -7.02
CA VAL A 340 7.32 -30.24 -7.49
C VAL A 340 5.85 -30.57 -7.26
N ILE A 341 5.07 -30.73 -8.33
CA ILE A 341 3.67 -31.13 -8.29
C ILE A 341 3.52 -32.49 -8.98
N ASN A 342 2.93 -33.46 -8.29
CA ASN A 342 2.73 -34.82 -8.80
C ASN A 342 4.03 -35.44 -9.36
N GLY A 343 5.16 -35.21 -8.67
CA GLY A 343 6.48 -35.72 -9.05
C GLY A 343 7.18 -35.00 -10.21
N ALA A 344 6.58 -33.98 -10.79
CA ALA A 344 7.15 -33.18 -11.88
C ALA A 344 7.50 -31.77 -11.40
N LYS A 345 8.72 -31.33 -11.72
CA LYS A 345 9.14 -29.93 -11.48
C LYS A 345 8.35 -29.01 -12.42
N LYS A 346 7.71 -28.00 -11.85
CA LYS A 346 6.89 -26.99 -12.55
C LYS A 346 7.37 -25.59 -12.18
N HIS A 347 7.50 -24.73 -13.18
CA HIS A 347 7.68 -23.30 -12.98
C HIS A 347 6.30 -22.66 -12.91
N VAL A 348 5.99 -22.03 -11.77
CA VAL A 348 4.63 -21.60 -11.45
C VAL A 348 4.56 -20.16 -11.02
N VAL A 349 3.39 -19.57 -11.24
CA VAL A 349 2.91 -18.36 -10.57
C VAL A 349 2.09 -18.80 -9.36
N MET A 350 2.37 -18.23 -8.19
CA MET A 350 1.61 -18.41 -6.95
C MET A 350 0.94 -17.10 -6.58
N HIS A 351 -0.36 -17.16 -6.27
CA HIS A 351 -1.14 -15.98 -5.92
C HIS A 351 -2.20 -16.28 -4.86
N ALA A 352 -2.37 -15.33 -3.92
CA ALA A 352 -3.40 -15.35 -2.89
C ALA A 352 -4.16 -14.01 -2.92
N PRO A 353 -5.16 -13.84 -3.80
CA PRO A 353 -5.91 -12.59 -3.95
C PRO A 353 -6.89 -12.32 -2.80
N LYS A 354 -7.59 -11.17 -2.89
CA LYS A 354 -8.63 -10.76 -1.93
C LYS A 354 -9.72 -11.82 -1.74
N ASN A 355 -10.06 -12.57 -2.79
CA ASN A 355 -11.18 -13.50 -2.84
C ASN A 355 -11.07 -14.75 -1.92
N GLY A 356 -9.91 -14.94 -1.27
CA GLY A 356 -9.69 -16.03 -0.30
C GLY A 356 -9.27 -17.36 -0.89
N MET A 357 -9.05 -17.45 -2.20
CA MET A 357 -8.48 -18.62 -2.89
C MET A 357 -6.96 -18.50 -3.00
N PHE A 358 -6.24 -19.61 -2.89
CA PHE A 358 -4.84 -19.72 -3.29
C PHE A 358 -4.74 -20.43 -4.62
N TYR A 359 -4.01 -19.81 -5.56
CA TYR A 359 -3.84 -20.31 -6.91
C TYR A 359 -2.39 -20.68 -7.19
N VAL A 360 -2.19 -21.82 -7.87
CA VAL A 360 -0.93 -22.24 -8.48
C VAL A 360 -1.16 -22.40 -9.96
N ILE A 361 -0.52 -21.57 -10.76
CA ILE A 361 -0.76 -21.44 -12.21
C ILE A 361 0.54 -21.76 -12.94
N ASP A 362 0.49 -22.53 -14.04
CA ASP A 362 1.64 -22.75 -14.91
C ASP A 362 2.10 -21.40 -15.50
N ALA A 363 3.32 -21.02 -15.24
CA ALA A 363 3.84 -19.68 -15.57
C ALA A 363 3.87 -19.40 -17.08
N ALA A 364 4.10 -20.43 -17.90
CA ALA A 364 4.19 -20.25 -19.35
C ALA A 364 2.83 -20.19 -20.05
N THR A 365 1.83 -20.89 -19.52
CA THR A 365 0.57 -21.15 -20.22
C THR A 365 -0.67 -20.53 -19.57
N GLY A 366 -0.59 -20.13 -18.30
CA GLY A 366 -1.74 -19.64 -17.53
C GLY A 366 -2.72 -20.74 -17.09
N LYS A 367 -2.39 -22.02 -17.29
CA LYS A 367 -3.23 -23.13 -16.86
C LYS A 367 -3.21 -23.24 -15.33
N LEU A 368 -4.39 -23.31 -14.71
CA LEU A 368 -4.50 -23.62 -13.29
C LEU A 368 -4.00 -25.04 -13.03
N LEU A 369 -3.04 -25.18 -12.10
CA LEU A 369 -2.52 -26.47 -11.65
C LEU A 369 -3.16 -26.89 -10.33
N ALA A 370 -3.47 -25.93 -9.46
CA ALA A 370 -4.20 -26.14 -8.22
C ALA A 370 -4.85 -24.83 -7.76
N GLY A 371 -6.06 -24.94 -7.18
CA GLY A 371 -6.78 -23.82 -6.58
C GLY A 371 -7.61 -24.28 -5.38
N LYS A 372 -7.39 -23.68 -4.19
CA LYS A 372 -8.19 -23.98 -2.98
C LYS A 372 -8.35 -22.75 -2.09
N PRO A 373 -9.46 -22.66 -1.33
CA PRO A 373 -9.59 -21.66 -0.29
C PRO A 373 -8.46 -21.78 0.75
N TYR A 374 -7.82 -20.66 1.09
CA TYR A 374 -6.90 -20.59 2.23
C TYR A 374 -7.55 -20.02 3.49
N VAL A 375 -8.84 -19.67 3.41
CA VAL A 375 -9.70 -19.30 4.54
C VAL A 375 -10.79 -20.37 4.74
N PRO A 376 -11.38 -20.49 5.95
CA PRO A 376 -12.32 -21.58 6.25
C PRO A 376 -13.58 -21.59 5.39
N THR A 377 -14.11 -20.43 5.04
CA THR A 377 -15.39 -20.31 4.29
C THR A 377 -15.28 -19.21 3.25
N LEU A 378 -15.82 -19.49 2.07
CA LEU A 378 -16.15 -18.55 1.01
C LEU A 378 -17.66 -18.64 0.71
N ASN A 379 -18.30 -17.51 0.40
CA ASN A 379 -19.72 -17.52 0.03
C ASN A 379 -20.01 -16.78 -1.28
N TRP A 380 -18.98 -16.19 -1.90
CA TRP A 380 -19.12 -15.50 -3.19
C TRP A 380 -19.11 -16.46 -4.38
N MET A 381 -18.59 -17.68 -4.22
CA MET A 381 -18.54 -18.74 -5.24
C MET A 381 -19.02 -20.07 -4.69
N THR A 382 -19.39 -20.99 -5.59
CA THR A 382 -19.82 -22.36 -5.26
C THR A 382 -18.80 -23.43 -5.66
N GLY A 383 -17.76 -23.08 -6.42
CA GLY A 383 -16.71 -24.00 -6.87
C GLY A 383 -16.03 -23.51 -8.15
N LEU A 384 -15.25 -24.40 -8.76
CA LEU A 384 -14.66 -24.22 -10.09
C LEU A 384 -15.43 -25.10 -11.11
N ASP A 385 -15.62 -24.63 -12.33
CA ASP A 385 -16.20 -25.41 -13.41
C ASP A 385 -15.15 -26.38 -14.05
N ALA A 386 -15.55 -27.10 -15.08
CA ALA A 386 -14.69 -28.05 -15.80
C ALA A 386 -13.50 -27.38 -16.53
N ASN A 387 -13.52 -26.06 -16.68
CA ASN A 387 -12.46 -25.26 -17.27
C ASN A 387 -11.65 -24.49 -16.22
N ASP A 388 -11.77 -24.87 -14.93
CA ASP A 388 -11.14 -24.23 -13.80
C ASP A 388 -11.59 -22.77 -13.54
N LYS A 389 -12.74 -22.36 -14.10
CA LYS A 389 -13.30 -21.01 -13.90
C LYS A 389 -14.16 -20.97 -12.62
N PRO A 390 -14.05 -19.93 -11.78
CA PRO A 390 -14.91 -19.76 -10.62
C PRO A 390 -16.39 -19.62 -11.01
N ILE A 391 -17.25 -20.39 -10.33
CA ILE A 391 -18.71 -20.35 -10.47
C ILE A 391 -19.25 -19.42 -9.40
N LEU A 392 -19.76 -18.26 -9.79
CA LEU A 392 -20.33 -17.31 -8.85
C LEU A 392 -21.55 -17.88 -8.13
N ASN A 393 -21.67 -17.58 -6.84
CA ASN A 393 -22.89 -17.86 -6.09
C ASN A 393 -23.99 -16.87 -6.52
N PRO A 394 -25.12 -17.34 -7.07
CA PRO A 394 -26.19 -16.44 -7.51
C PRO A 394 -26.76 -15.54 -6.41
N GLU A 395 -26.77 -16.00 -5.14
CA GLU A 395 -27.23 -15.22 -3.98
C GLU A 395 -26.28 -14.07 -3.64
N ALA A 396 -25.00 -14.17 -4.02
CA ALA A 396 -24.02 -13.13 -3.80
C ALA A 396 -24.13 -11.96 -4.80
N ASN A 397 -24.97 -12.08 -5.84
CA ASN A 397 -25.23 -10.98 -6.77
C ASN A 397 -26.28 -10.01 -6.19
N TYR A 398 -25.88 -9.24 -5.19
CA TYR A 398 -26.74 -8.29 -4.47
C TYR A 398 -27.28 -7.18 -5.38
N GLY A 399 -26.57 -6.81 -6.45
CA GLY A 399 -27.03 -5.87 -7.48
C GLY A 399 -28.23 -6.38 -8.24
N LYS A 400 -28.30 -7.69 -8.51
CA LYS A 400 -29.42 -8.34 -9.23
C LYS A 400 -30.55 -8.73 -8.29
N THR A 401 -30.23 -9.27 -7.13
CA THR A 401 -31.25 -9.71 -6.16
C THR A 401 -31.98 -8.54 -5.50
N GLY A 402 -31.34 -7.37 -5.44
CA GLY A 402 -31.83 -6.19 -4.69
C GLY A 402 -31.83 -6.40 -3.18
N ARG A 403 -31.31 -7.55 -2.71
CA ARG A 403 -31.14 -7.87 -1.27
C ARG A 403 -29.71 -7.65 -0.85
N GLY A 404 -29.52 -7.20 0.39
CA GLY A 404 -28.19 -7.12 0.99
C GLY A 404 -27.51 -8.48 1.10
N PHE A 405 -26.19 -8.48 1.06
CA PHE A 405 -25.37 -9.68 1.17
C PHE A 405 -24.14 -9.44 2.02
N HIS A 406 -23.84 -10.34 2.95
CA HIS A 406 -22.59 -10.32 3.71
C HIS A 406 -21.54 -11.19 3.02
N VAL A 407 -20.64 -10.57 2.24
CA VAL A 407 -19.60 -11.33 1.53
C VAL A 407 -18.52 -11.84 2.49
N VAL A 408 -18.07 -13.07 2.27
CA VAL A 408 -16.95 -13.71 2.97
C VAL A 408 -15.98 -14.27 1.92
N PRO A 409 -14.71 -13.85 1.97
CA PRO A 409 -14.09 -12.86 2.86
C PRO A 409 -14.59 -11.44 2.57
N SER A 410 -14.24 -10.50 3.44
CA SER A 410 -14.66 -9.10 3.30
C SER A 410 -14.10 -8.44 2.03
N ALA A 411 -14.67 -7.31 1.61
CA ALA A 411 -14.16 -6.46 0.52
C ALA A 411 -12.69 -6.02 0.73
N GLY A 412 -12.24 -5.87 1.97
CA GLY A 412 -10.82 -5.67 2.27
C GLY A 412 -9.94 -6.91 2.01
N GLY A 413 -10.55 -8.01 1.56
CA GLY A 413 -9.90 -9.26 1.17
C GLY A 413 -9.43 -10.13 2.34
N ALA A 414 -9.38 -11.43 2.12
CA ALA A 414 -8.68 -12.34 3.01
C ALA A 414 -7.16 -12.02 3.04
N HIS A 415 -6.60 -11.64 1.92
CA HIS A 415 -5.29 -11.03 1.75
C HIS A 415 -5.45 -9.77 0.89
N SER A 416 -4.62 -8.74 1.11
CA SER A 416 -4.63 -7.54 0.31
C SER A 416 -3.18 -7.20 -0.13
N TRP A 417 -2.90 -5.96 -0.49
CA TRP A 417 -1.59 -5.51 -1.00
C TRP A 417 -0.39 -5.79 -0.08
N HIS A 418 -0.60 -6.07 1.21
CA HIS A 418 0.47 -6.38 2.15
C HIS A 418 1.29 -7.56 1.64
N PRO A 419 2.60 -7.41 1.37
CA PRO A 419 3.32 -8.47 0.67
C PRO A 419 3.39 -9.77 1.49
N MET A 420 3.20 -10.89 0.79
CA MET A 420 3.43 -12.25 1.29
C MET A 420 4.86 -12.71 0.98
N ALA A 421 5.32 -13.83 1.53
CA ALA A 421 6.65 -14.38 1.26
C ALA A 421 6.60 -15.89 1.00
N TYR A 422 7.53 -16.40 0.21
CA TYR A 422 7.76 -17.83 0.03
C TYR A 422 9.17 -18.20 0.50
N SER A 423 9.31 -19.26 1.27
CA SER A 423 10.60 -19.81 1.63
C SER A 423 10.86 -21.12 0.87
N PRO A 424 11.90 -21.18 0.03
CA PRO A 424 12.30 -22.42 -0.63
C PRO A 424 12.80 -23.48 0.37
N ASP A 425 13.28 -23.07 1.56
CA ASP A 425 13.78 -23.99 2.58
C ASP A 425 12.65 -24.77 3.27
N THR A 426 11.51 -24.13 3.51
CA THR A 426 10.33 -24.78 4.12
C THR A 426 9.32 -25.25 3.09
N GLY A 427 9.37 -24.73 1.87
CA GLY A 427 8.35 -24.94 0.84
C GLY A 427 7.01 -24.25 1.15
N LEU A 428 6.97 -23.30 2.09
CA LEU A 428 5.75 -22.66 2.56
C LEU A 428 5.63 -21.21 2.07
N VAL A 429 4.38 -20.81 1.79
CA VAL A 429 3.98 -19.42 1.55
C VAL A 429 3.41 -18.82 2.83
N TYR A 430 3.91 -17.66 3.23
CA TYR A 430 3.45 -16.95 4.44
C TYR A 430 2.55 -15.80 4.03
N ILE A 431 1.26 -15.89 4.39
CA ILE A 431 0.20 -15.01 3.93
C ILE A 431 -0.32 -14.18 5.11
N PRO A 432 -0.24 -12.84 5.05
CA PRO A 432 -0.88 -11.96 6.03
C PRO A 432 -2.40 -11.97 5.80
N THR A 433 -3.12 -12.77 6.56
CA THR A 433 -4.52 -13.08 6.34
C THR A 433 -5.44 -12.30 7.29
N ASN A 434 -6.63 -11.92 6.79
CA ASN A 434 -7.74 -11.41 7.59
C ASN A 434 -9.02 -12.15 7.20
N TYR A 435 -9.65 -12.82 8.14
CA TYR A 435 -10.88 -13.55 7.91
C TYR A 435 -12.05 -12.83 8.59
N SER A 436 -12.87 -12.17 7.78
CA SER A 436 -14.01 -11.35 8.20
C SER A 436 -15.06 -11.30 7.11
N SER A 437 -16.26 -10.78 7.40
CA SER A 437 -17.30 -10.48 6.42
C SER A 437 -17.40 -8.98 6.16
N PHE A 438 -18.07 -8.62 5.07
CA PHE A 438 -18.40 -7.23 4.74
C PHE A 438 -19.83 -7.13 4.19
N PRO A 439 -20.64 -6.16 4.68
CA PRO A 439 -22.00 -5.95 4.19
C PRO A 439 -22.01 -5.24 2.83
N LEU A 440 -22.80 -5.74 1.89
CA LEU A 440 -22.99 -5.18 0.56
C LEU A 440 -24.48 -4.99 0.28
N VAL A 441 -24.88 -3.79 -0.09
CA VAL A 441 -26.23 -3.47 -0.58
C VAL A 441 -26.07 -2.54 -1.76
N ALA A 442 -26.69 -2.86 -2.90
CA ALA A 442 -26.69 -1.96 -4.04
C ALA A 442 -27.50 -0.69 -3.69
N GLU A 443 -26.91 0.47 -3.94
CA GLU A 443 -27.55 1.76 -3.73
C GLU A 443 -28.68 1.96 -4.75
N ALA A 444 -29.88 2.29 -4.29
CA ALA A 444 -31.04 2.51 -5.15
C ALA A 444 -30.80 3.71 -6.08
N GLY A 445 -31.01 3.50 -7.39
CA GLY A 445 -30.84 4.56 -8.39
C GLY A 445 -29.41 4.92 -8.73
N ALA A 446 -28.42 4.19 -8.21
CA ALA A 446 -27.01 4.37 -8.58
C ALA A 446 -26.78 4.19 -10.09
N LYS A 447 -25.93 5.03 -10.65
CA LYS A 447 -25.58 5.06 -12.08
C LYS A 447 -24.09 5.23 -12.25
N MET A 448 -23.56 4.77 -13.37
CA MET A 448 -22.18 5.06 -13.78
C MET A 448 -21.98 6.56 -14.00
N GLY A 449 -20.77 7.05 -13.76
CA GLY A 449 -20.33 8.41 -14.09
C GLY A 449 -20.81 9.51 -13.14
N ASN A 450 -21.55 9.19 -12.10
CA ASN A 450 -22.17 10.19 -11.23
C ASN A 450 -21.51 10.35 -9.86
N GLN A 451 -20.44 9.63 -9.57
CA GLN A 451 -19.89 9.61 -8.21
C GLN A 451 -18.40 9.91 -8.16
N LEU A 452 -18.00 10.64 -7.12
CA LEU A 452 -16.58 10.85 -6.79
C LEU A 452 -15.89 9.53 -6.37
N LEU A 453 -16.66 8.61 -5.78
CA LEU A 453 -16.19 7.28 -5.38
C LEU A 453 -17.30 6.28 -5.69
N SER A 454 -17.10 5.49 -6.75
CA SER A 454 -18.13 4.63 -7.34
C SER A 454 -18.19 3.25 -6.71
N ILE A 455 -18.34 3.17 -5.40
CA ILE A 455 -18.54 1.90 -4.68
C ILE A 455 -20.00 1.48 -4.54
N ASN A 456 -20.92 2.41 -4.44
CA ASN A 456 -22.38 2.23 -4.49
C ASN A 456 -22.95 1.19 -3.51
N VAL A 457 -22.38 1.09 -2.30
CA VAL A 457 -22.72 0.07 -1.28
C VAL A 457 -22.82 0.70 0.11
N MET A 458 -23.59 1.77 0.25
CA MET A 458 -23.58 2.64 1.44
C MET A 458 -24.54 2.22 2.57
N LYS A 459 -25.39 1.21 2.36
CA LYS A 459 -26.33 0.74 3.40
C LYS A 459 -25.90 -0.62 3.95
N HIS A 460 -26.20 -0.83 5.23
CA HIS A 460 -26.05 -2.17 5.81
C HIS A 460 -27.25 -3.03 5.43
N PRO A 461 -27.07 -4.34 5.17
CA PRO A 461 -28.16 -5.30 5.05
C PRO A 461 -28.93 -5.37 6.36
N ASP A 462 -30.22 -5.67 6.27
CA ASP A 462 -31.08 -5.91 7.47
C ASP A 462 -30.69 -7.20 8.20
N ASP A 463 -30.07 -8.16 7.48
CA ASP A 463 -29.61 -9.41 8.04
C ASP A 463 -28.34 -9.23 8.89
N PRO A 464 -28.22 -9.92 10.03
CA PRO A 464 -27.02 -9.86 10.86
C PRO A 464 -25.80 -10.47 10.15
N ALA A 465 -24.61 -9.94 10.47
CA ALA A 465 -23.36 -10.51 9.97
C ALA A 465 -23.21 -12.00 10.37
N PRO A 466 -22.70 -12.87 9.49
CA PRO A 466 -22.49 -14.28 9.79
C PRO A 466 -21.46 -14.44 10.91
N LYS A 467 -21.72 -15.41 11.80
CA LYS A 467 -20.70 -15.84 12.77
C LYS A 467 -19.62 -16.63 12.03
N LEU A 468 -18.37 -16.20 12.16
CA LEU A 468 -17.21 -16.82 11.52
C LEU A 468 -16.30 -17.43 12.59
N ASP A 469 -16.15 -18.74 12.60
CA ASP A 469 -15.22 -19.43 13.50
C ASP A 469 -13.76 -19.11 13.09
N GLY A 470 -12.99 -18.59 14.06
CA GLY A 470 -11.61 -18.18 13.82
C GLY A 470 -11.48 -16.87 13.00
N ALA A 471 -12.51 -16.01 13.04
CA ALA A 471 -12.44 -14.65 12.51
C ALA A 471 -11.27 -13.86 13.11
N GLY A 472 -10.73 -12.92 12.32
CA GLY A 472 -9.66 -12.03 12.74
C GLY A 472 -8.43 -12.10 11.84
N SER A 473 -7.36 -11.42 12.27
CA SER A 473 -6.10 -11.35 11.55
C SER A 473 -5.11 -12.38 12.05
N TYR A 474 -4.39 -13.02 11.13
CA TYR A 474 -3.36 -14.02 11.45
C TYR A 474 -2.29 -14.10 10.33
N LEU A 475 -1.12 -14.59 10.72
CA LEU A 475 -0.10 -15.07 9.80
C LEU A 475 -0.41 -16.54 9.48
N LEU A 476 -0.60 -16.85 8.21
CA LEU A 476 -0.84 -18.20 7.71
C LEU A 476 0.38 -18.72 6.98
N ALA A 477 0.88 -19.89 7.37
CA ALA A 477 1.80 -20.66 6.53
C ALA A 477 1.02 -21.68 5.70
N TRP A 478 1.12 -21.56 4.40
CA TRP A 478 0.39 -22.36 3.44
C TRP A 478 1.32 -23.24 2.63
N ASP A 479 1.00 -24.53 2.54
CA ASP A 479 1.70 -25.48 1.68
C ASP A 479 1.07 -25.42 0.27
N PRO A 480 1.79 -24.84 -0.72
CA PRO A 480 1.26 -24.67 -2.09
C PRO A 480 1.18 -25.98 -2.89
N VAL A 481 1.87 -27.02 -2.45
CA VAL A 481 1.87 -28.34 -3.11
C VAL A 481 0.69 -29.18 -2.62
N ASN A 482 0.52 -29.26 -1.30
CA ASN A 482 -0.56 -30.03 -0.69
C ASN A 482 -1.85 -29.22 -0.51
N MET A 483 -1.83 -27.92 -0.82
CA MET A 483 -2.97 -27.00 -0.76
C MET A 483 -3.65 -27.03 0.63
N LYS A 484 -2.87 -26.83 1.68
CA LYS A 484 -3.34 -26.84 3.07
C LYS A 484 -2.50 -25.92 3.97
N ALA A 485 -3.11 -25.46 5.06
CA ALA A 485 -2.37 -24.76 6.10
C ALA A 485 -1.38 -25.71 6.80
N ALA A 486 -0.13 -25.24 6.95
CA ALA A 486 0.89 -25.90 7.78
C ALA A 486 0.75 -25.44 9.23
N TRP A 487 0.62 -24.12 9.43
CA TRP A 487 0.37 -23.52 10.73
C TRP A 487 -0.31 -22.15 10.59
N LYS A 488 -0.89 -21.67 11.68
CA LYS A 488 -1.58 -20.37 11.75
C LYS A 488 -1.25 -19.70 13.07
N GLN A 489 -0.83 -18.43 13.01
CA GLN A 489 -0.49 -17.63 14.19
C GLN A 489 -1.38 -16.40 14.27
N PRO A 490 -2.26 -16.30 15.29
CA PRO A 490 -3.10 -15.12 15.49
C PRO A 490 -2.27 -13.84 15.69
N LEU A 491 -2.73 -12.75 15.09
CA LEU A 491 -2.18 -11.41 15.23
C LEU A 491 -3.25 -10.53 15.90
N GLY A 492 -2.87 -9.70 16.84
CA GLY A 492 -3.82 -8.86 17.57
C GLY A 492 -4.40 -7.66 16.81
N GLY A 493 -4.24 -7.57 15.49
CA GLY A 493 -4.68 -6.39 14.75
C GLY A 493 -4.33 -6.39 13.25
N PRO A 494 -4.24 -5.21 12.60
CA PRO A 494 -4.14 -5.14 11.15
C PRO A 494 -2.93 -5.89 10.59
N ARG A 495 -3.09 -6.35 9.37
CA ARG A 495 -2.06 -7.06 8.58
C ARG A 495 -0.89 -6.14 8.27
N SER A 496 0.31 -6.71 8.18
CA SER A 496 1.48 -6.07 7.55
C SER A 496 2.15 -7.02 6.59
N GLY A 497 3.06 -6.49 5.78
CA GLY A 497 3.85 -7.31 4.88
C GLY A 497 4.79 -8.27 5.61
N VAL A 498 5.12 -9.37 4.94
CA VAL A 498 5.93 -10.48 5.46
C VAL A 498 7.27 -10.57 4.73
N MET A 499 8.29 -11.04 5.41
CA MET A 499 9.60 -11.42 4.87
C MET A 499 10.03 -12.76 5.48
N ALA A 500 10.54 -13.68 4.68
CA ALA A 500 11.14 -14.93 5.13
C ALA A 500 12.66 -14.89 4.96
N THR A 501 13.40 -15.69 5.77
CA THR A 501 14.87 -15.76 5.70
C THR A 501 15.38 -17.19 5.82
N ALA A 502 16.58 -17.47 5.29
CA ALA A 502 17.30 -18.72 5.46
C ALA A 502 17.69 -19.03 6.92
N GLY A 503 17.54 -18.07 7.83
CA GLY A 503 17.66 -18.27 9.27
C GLY A 503 16.46 -18.97 9.92
N ASN A 504 15.55 -19.56 9.13
CA ASN A 504 14.30 -20.16 9.59
C ASN A 504 13.41 -19.16 10.32
N LEU A 505 13.33 -17.92 9.82
CA LEU A 505 12.54 -16.85 10.40
C LEU A 505 11.55 -16.24 9.40
N VAL A 506 10.41 -15.84 9.91
CA VAL A 506 9.42 -15.00 9.24
C VAL A 506 9.22 -13.74 10.09
N PHE A 507 9.40 -12.56 9.47
CA PHE A 507 9.22 -11.28 10.11
C PHE A 507 7.90 -10.65 9.70
N GLN A 508 7.15 -10.14 10.68
CA GLN A 508 5.90 -9.42 10.44
C GLN A 508 5.62 -8.38 11.52
N GLY A 509 5.06 -7.25 11.11
CA GLY A 509 4.41 -6.32 12.02
C GLY A 509 3.09 -6.90 12.53
N ALA A 510 2.76 -6.62 13.78
CA ALA A 510 1.48 -6.97 14.37
C ALA A 510 0.94 -5.79 15.16
N ALA A 511 -0.38 -5.75 15.29
CA ALA A 511 -1.01 -4.66 15.99
C ALA A 511 -0.80 -4.72 17.51
N PRO A 512 -0.98 -3.58 18.17
CA PRO A 512 -1.19 -2.27 17.54
C PRO A 512 0.11 -1.62 17.07
N ARG A 513 1.26 -2.05 17.59
CA ARG A 513 2.57 -1.43 17.35
C ARG A 513 3.73 -2.36 17.72
N SER A 514 3.69 -3.61 17.23
CA SER A 514 4.79 -4.55 17.45
C SER A 514 5.40 -5.04 16.14
N PHE A 515 6.68 -5.39 16.21
CA PHE A 515 7.39 -6.11 15.16
C PHE A 515 7.87 -7.43 15.74
N SER A 516 7.63 -8.54 15.06
CA SER A 516 7.88 -9.88 15.58
C SER A 516 8.63 -10.75 14.58
N ALA A 517 9.38 -11.72 15.10
CA ALA A 517 9.95 -12.82 14.35
C ALA A 517 9.33 -14.15 14.82
N PHE A 518 8.95 -14.96 13.85
CA PHE A 518 8.38 -16.28 14.05
C PHE A 518 9.29 -17.32 13.41
N ARG A 519 9.35 -18.53 13.99
CA ARG A 519 9.95 -19.67 13.30
C ARG A 519 9.18 -19.98 12.03
N ALA A 520 9.90 -20.10 10.91
CA ALA A 520 9.29 -20.35 9.61
C ALA A 520 8.63 -21.73 9.52
N ASP A 521 9.21 -22.72 10.18
CA ASP A 521 8.74 -24.11 10.19
C ASP A 521 7.52 -24.36 11.08
N THR A 522 7.41 -23.68 12.24
CA THR A 522 6.38 -23.96 13.27
C THR A 522 5.42 -22.83 13.57
N GLY A 523 5.78 -21.59 13.23
CA GLY A 523 5.03 -20.39 13.59
C GLY A 523 5.25 -19.91 15.01
N GLU A 524 6.14 -20.54 15.79
CA GLU A 524 6.48 -20.10 17.14
C GLU A 524 7.06 -18.69 17.11
N ARG A 525 6.55 -17.78 17.94
CA ARG A 525 7.09 -16.42 18.04
C ARG A 525 8.32 -16.42 18.94
N VAL A 526 9.50 -16.17 18.34
CA VAL A 526 10.81 -16.20 19.02
C VAL A 526 11.33 -14.82 19.43
N TRP A 527 10.73 -13.74 18.89
CA TRP A 527 11.08 -12.37 19.23
C TRP A 527 9.94 -11.40 18.94
N THR A 528 9.86 -10.34 19.75
CA THR A 528 8.95 -9.20 19.52
C THR A 528 9.49 -7.93 20.17
N THR A 529 9.17 -6.80 19.59
CA THR A 529 9.51 -5.47 20.14
C THR A 529 8.38 -4.47 19.92
N ASP A 530 8.27 -3.47 20.81
CA ASP A 530 7.40 -2.31 20.62
C ASP A 530 8.04 -1.34 19.60
N THR A 531 7.28 -0.93 18.63
CA THR A 531 7.70 -0.02 17.55
C THR A 531 7.11 1.38 17.68
N GLN A 532 6.38 1.65 18.74
CA GLN A 532 5.68 2.91 19.07
C GLN A 532 4.62 3.33 18.03
N ALA A 533 4.61 2.75 16.83
CA ALA A 533 3.62 2.96 15.78
C ALA A 533 3.36 1.66 15.02
N GLY A 534 2.23 1.59 14.30
CA GLY A 534 1.88 0.43 13.50
C GLY A 534 2.83 0.19 12.33
N ILE A 535 2.80 -1.03 11.80
CA ILE A 535 3.53 -1.44 10.61
C ILE A 535 2.51 -2.02 9.64
N VAL A 536 2.53 -1.57 8.38
CA VAL A 536 1.70 -2.12 7.30
C VAL A 536 2.53 -2.53 6.08
N GLY A 537 3.64 -1.85 5.81
CA GLY A 537 4.58 -2.17 4.74
C GLY A 537 5.39 -3.45 5.00
N GLY A 538 6.24 -3.79 4.06
CA GLY A 538 7.14 -4.95 4.15
C GLY A 538 8.46 -4.64 4.85
N SER A 539 9.03 -5.62 5.56
CA SER A 539 10.39 -5.59 6.06
C SER A 539 11.39 -6.14 5.05
N VAL A 540 12.68 -5.83 5.24
CA VAL A 540 13.78 -6.30 4.39
C VAL A 540 14.98 -6.70 5.24
N SER A 541 15.84 -7.59 4.72
CA SER A 541 17.09 -7.96 5.36
C SER A 541 18.27 -7.70 4.42
N TYR A 542 19.35 -7.16 4.97
CA TYR A 542 20.54 -6.79 4.21
C TYR A 542 21.81 -6.93 5.06
N THR A 543 22.99 -6.79 4.43
CA THR A 543 24.28 -6.76 5.13
C THR A 543 25.07 -5.49 4.83
N VAL A 544 25.77 -5.00 5.84
CA VAL A 544 26.83 -3.98 5.71
C VAL A 544 28.03 -4.46 6.53
N ASP A 545 29.22 -4.44 5.93
CA ASP A 545 30.47 -4.88 6.54
C ASP A 545 30.41 -6.30 7.16
N GLY A 546 29.64 -7.19 6.52
CA GLY A 546 29.46 -8.58 6.97
C GLY A 546 28.47 -8.78 8.11
N GLU A 547 27.84 -7.72 8.62
CA GLU A 547 26.81 -7.77 9.67
C GLU A 547 25.41 -7.72 9.05
N GLN A 548 24.51 -8.60 9.51
CA GLN A 548 23.13 -8.69 9.03
C GLN A 548 22.21 -7.73 9.80
N TYR A 549 21.37 -7.04 9.07
CA TYR A 549 20.34 -6.13 9.55
C TYR A 549 18.96 -6.53 9.06
N VAL A 550 17.92 -6.13 9.82
CA VAL A 550 16.52 -6.19 9.43
C VAL A 550 15.92 -4.79 9.54
N ALA A 551 15.32 -4.30 8.47
CA ALA A 551 14.73 -2.96 8.42
C ALA A 551 13.22 -3.02 8.15
N VAL A 552 12.47 -2.09 8.79
CA VAL A 552 11.03 -1.94 8.59
C VAL A 552 10.63 -0.47 8.82
N VAL A 553 9.61 -0.03 8.11
CA VAL A 553 9.05 1.32 8.31
C VAL A 553 7.80 1.24 9.17
N THR A 554 7.74 2.11 10.18
CA THR A 554 6.58 2.31 11.04
C THR A 554 5.86 3.61 10.69
N GLY A 555 4.58 3.69 11.01
CA GLY A 555 3.79 4.90 10.83
C GLY A 555 2.32 4.67 11.12
N THR A 556 1.48 5.61 10.72
CA THR A 556 0.04 5.46 10.85
C THR A 556 -0.48 4.38 9.90
N THR A 557 -1.55 3.71 10.29
CA THR A 557 -2.15 2.60 9.54
C THR A 557 -3.24 3.04 8.54
N GLY A 558 -3.32 4.32 8.23
CA GLY A 558 -4.27 4.90 7.25
C GLY A 558 -5.70 5.02 7.75
N PHE A 559 -6.33 3.89 8.09
CA PHE A 559 -7.69 3.87 8.62
C PHE A 559 -7.69 3.62 10.13
N GLY A 560 -8.16 4.60 10.88
CA GLY A 560 -8.18 4.61 12.34
C GLY A 560 -7.03 5.41 12.95
N GLY A 561 -7.21 5.82 14.17
CA GLY A 561 -6.31 6.74 14.88
C GLY A 561 -6.83 8.18 14.83
N SER A 562 -6.16 9.08 15.54
CA SER A 562 -6.52 10.48 15.61
C SER A 562 -5.57 11.31 14.76
N TYR A 563 -6.09 12.19 13.91
CA TYR A 563 -5.32 13.22 13.18
C TYR A 563 -4.43 14.05 14.13
N TRP A 564 -4.88 14.25 15.35
CA TRP A 564 -4.20 15.06 16.37
C TRP A 564 -3.13 14.30 17.14
N ALA A 565 -3.12 12.95 17.09
CA ALA A 565 -2.16 12.14 17.81
C ALA A 565 -0.75 12.31 17.24
N PRO A 566 0.30 12.23 18.10
CA PRO A 566 1.67 12.17 17.62
C PRO A 566 1.88 10.97 16.69
N THR A 567 2.57 11.18 15.59
CA THR A 567 2.98 10.12 14.70
C THR A 567 4.44 9.76 14.94
N TYR A 568 4.72 8.48 15.14
CA TYR A 568 6.09 7.96 15.31
C TYR A 568 6.51 7.22 14.04
N SER A 569 6.46 7.95 12.91
CA SER A 569 6.83 7.40 11.61
C SER A 569 8.35 7.34 11.49
N ARG A 570 8.89 6.11 11.40
CA ARG A 570 10.33 5.87 11.44
C ARG A 570 10.72 4.71 10.56
N LEU A 571 11.92 4.79 10.01
CA LEU A 571 12.66 3.62 9.56
C LEU A 571 13.37 3.03 10.77
N LEU A 572 13.00 1.82 11.19
CA LEU A 572 13.64 1.09 12.29
C LEU A 572 14.55 0.01 11.71
N VAL A 573 15.76 -0.10 12.24
CA VAL A 573 16.74 -1.09 11.80
C VAL A 573 17.28 -1.87 13.00
N PHE A 574 17.20 -3.19 12.91
CA PHE A 574 17.57 -4.13 13.96
C PHE A 574 18.78 -4.96 13.55
N ARG A 575 19.59 -5.36 14.53
CA ARG A 575 20.69 -6.32 14.40
C ARG A 575 20.85 -7.12 15.69
N LEU A 576 21.66 -8.16 15.69
CA LEU A 576 22.01 -8.84 16.93
C LEU A 576 22.72 -7.86 17.88
N ASP A 577 22.32 -7.91 19.14
CA ASP A 577 22.86 -7.10 20.24
C ASP A 577 22.81 -5.57 19.98
N GLY A 578 21.87 -5.11 19.16
CA GLY A 578 21.60 -3.68 18.96
C GLY A 578 21.19 -3.01 20.26
N LYS A 579 21.70 -1.78 20.54
CA LYS A 579 21.52 -1.09 21.82
C LYS A 579 20.89 0.30 21.70
N ALA A 580 20.49 0.71 20.51
CA ALA A 580 19.79 1.98 20.34
C ALA A 580 18.41 1.92 21.02
N VAL A 581 17.96 3.07 21.49
CA VAL A 581 16.68 3.21 22.21
C VAL A 581 15.85 4.27 21.50
N LEU A 582 14.56 4.00 21.31
CA LEU A 582 13.62 5.01 20.82
C LEU A 582 13.37 6.07 21.89
N PRO A 583 13.17 7.35 21.50
CA PRO A 583 12.73 8.38 22.44
C PRO A 583 11.42 7.99 23.12
N GLU A 584 11.24 8.40 24.36
CA GLU A 584 9.97 8.21 25.06
C GLU A 584 8.81 8.84 24.29
N PRO A 585 7.67 8.15 24.16
CA PRO A 585 6.49 8.69 23.53
C PRO A 585 5.99 9.95 24.23
N VAL A 586 5.64 10.98 23.46
CA VAL A 586 5.03 12.20 24.01
C VAL A 586 3.63 11.85 24.53
N ALA A 587 3.32 12.27 25.76
CA ALA A 587 1.98 12.13 26.31
C ALA A 587 0.96 12.86 25.40
N TYR A 588 -0.09 12.16 25.01
CA TYR A 588 -1.14 12.70 24.15
C TYR A 588 -2.47 12.75 24.93
N THR A 589 -3.04 13.93 25.01
CA THR A 589 -4.41 14.12 25.50
C THR A 589 -5.29 14.42 24.30
N PRO A 590 -6.28 13.57 23.99
CA PRO A 590 -7.22 13.85 22.91
C PRO A 590 -7.92 15.19 23.11
N PRO A 591 -8.17 15.97 22.06
CA PRO A 591 -8.98 17.20 22.19
C PRO A 591 -10.39 16.85 22.65
N VAL A 592 -10.98 17.74 23.43
CA VAL A 592 -12.36 17.62 23.92
C VAL A 592 -13.33 18.13 22.85
N LEU A 593 -14.38 17.37 22.57
CA LEU A 593 -15.45 17.83 21.69
C LEU A 593 -16.17 19.04 22.30
N ASN A 594 -16.14 20.16 21.59
CA ASN A 594 -16.83 21.38 21.96
C ASN A 594 -17.53 22.00 20.75
N PRO A 595 -18.60 21.34 20.21
CA PRO A 595 -19.35 21.86 19.08
C PRO A 595 -20.20 23.07 19.48
N PRO A 596 -20.63 23.91 18.52
CA PRO A 596 -21.67 24.91 18.73
C PRO A 596 -23.02 24.26 19.09
N ALA A 597 -23.99 25.08 19.50
CA ALA A 597 -25.34 24.62 19.70
C ALA A 597 -25.92 24.09 18.38
N GLU A 598 -26.77 23.07 18.47
CA GLU A 598 -27.46 22.49 17.32
C GLU A 598 -28.37 23.55 16.63
N PHE A 599 -28.48 23.46 15.32
CA PHE A 599 -29.32 24.28 14.49
C PHE A 599 -29.74 23.50 13.24
N GLY A 600 -30.77 24.00 12.55
CA GLY A 600 -31.35 23.31 11.39
C GLY A 600 -32.52 22.42 11.79
N ASP A 601 -33.43 22.21 10.84
CA ASP A 601 -34.54 21.26 10.98
C ASP A 601 -34.18 19.87 10.43
N ALA A 602 -35.06 18.89 10.60
CA ALA A 602 -34.84 17.53 10.14
C ALA A 602 -34.55 17.41 8.62
N GLY A 603 -35.21 18.22 7.80
CA GLY A 603 -35.00 18.24 6.35
C GLY A 603 -33.62 18.79 5.98
N GLN A 604 -33.14 19.81 6.68
CA GLN A 604 -31.80 20.36 6.50
C GLN A 604 -30.74 19.37 6.94
N LEU A 605 -30.97 18.64 8.03
CA LEU A 605 -30.05 17.61 8.48
C LEU A 605 -29.94 16.43 7.50
N GLU A 606 -31.06 15.98 6.91
CA GLU A 606 -31.09 14.94 5.88
C GLU A 606 -30.31 15.36 4.62
N VAL A 607 -30.52 16.58 4.14
CA VAL A 607 -29.71 17.14 3.04
C VAL A 607 -28.25 17.20 3.42
N GLY A 608 -27.91 17.63 4.64
CA GLY A 608 -26.56 17.72 5.16
C GLY A 608 -25.86 16.38 5.22
N GLU A 609 -26.55 15.34 5.69
CA GLU A 609 -26.03 13.96 5.71
C GLU A 609 -25.74 13.45 4.31
N HIS A 610 -26.69 13.63 3.38
CA HIS A 610 -26.51 13.19 1.99
C HIS A 610 -25.32 13.88 1.32
N GLN A 611 -25.23 15.21 1.44
CA GLN A 611 -24.13 15.98 0.84
C GLN A 611 -22.79 15.70 1.51
N TYR A 612 -22.77 15.52 2.83
CA TYR A 612 -21.56 15.10 3.55
C TYR A 612 -21.05 13.75 3.07
N THR A 613 -21.93 12.76 2.99
CA THR A 613 -21.60 11.41 2.56
C THR A 613 -21.05 11.41 1.14
N SER A 614 -21.64 12.20 0.25
CA SER A 614 -21.25 12.29 -1.16
C SER A 614 -19.93 13.03 -1.40
N HIS A 615 -19.58 14.03 -0.57
CA HIS A 615 -18.50 14.97 -0.87
C HIS A 615 -17.39 15.03 0.20
N CYS A 616 -17.65 14.64 1.43
CA CYS A 616 -16.75 14.83 2.56
C CYS A 616 -16.26 13.51 3.17
N ALA A 617 -17.11 12.48 3.22
CA ALA A 617 -16.87 11.24 3.96
C ALA A 617 -15.66 10.45 3.45
N SER A 618 -15.34 10.52 2.15
CA SER A 618 -14.18 9.83 1.56
C SER A 618 -12.84 10.27 2.19
N CYS A 619 -12.75 11.53 2.59
CA CYS A 619 -11.57 12.08 3.24
C CYS A 619 -11.73 12.16 4.76
N HIS A 620 -12.82 12.72 5.25
CA HIS A 620 -13.03 13.01 6.67
C HIS A 620 -13.67 11.88 7.46
N GLY A 621 -14.01 10.76 6.81
CA GLY A 621 -14.65 9.60 7.41
C GLY A 621 -16.14 9.80 7.66
N ASN A 622 -16.84 8.74 8.06
CA ASN A 622 -18.25 8.79 8.39
C ASN A 622 -18.45 9.59 9.68
N ASN A 623 -19.16 10.68 9.61
CA ASN A 623 -19.45 11.55 10.75
C ASN A 623 -20.56 10.99 11.67
N THR A 624 -20.62 9.68 11.86
CA THR A 624 -21.47 9.11 12.91
C THR A 624 -20.84 9.35 14.28
N PRO A 625 -21.57 9.28 15.39
CA PRO A 625 -21.02 9.43 16.73
C PRO A 625 -19.81 8.53 17.01
N PHE A 626 -19.73 7.40 16.28
CA PHE A 626 -18.68 6.37 16.41
C PHE A 626 -17.95 6.11 15.08
N GLY A 627 -18.10 7.00 14.11
CA GLY A 627 -17.57 6.82 12.76
C GLY A 627 -16.05 6.74 12.71
N ARG A 628 -15.55 6.05 11.70
CA ARG A 628 -14.12 5.99 11.42
C ARG A 628 -13.60 7.38 11.11
N VAL A 629 -12.66 7.86 11.91
CA VAL A 629 -11.91 9.08 11.62
C VAL A 629 -10.64 8.71 10.85
N SER A 630 -10.28 9.56 9.91
CA SER A 630 -9.03 9.46 9.19
C SER A 630 -7.88 9.99 10.05
N SER A 631 -6.76 9.30 10.09
CA SER A 631 -5.52 9.85 10.66
C SER A 631 -4.83 10.84 9.71
N VAL A 632 -5.30 10.92 8.46
CA VAL A 632 -4.75 11.77 7.39
C VAL A 632 -5.43 13.12 7.33
N PHE A 633 -6.75 13.12 7.50
CA PHE A 633 -7.59 14.32 7.41
C PHE A 633 -8.21 14.61 8.77
N PRO A 634 -8.43 15.88 9.11
CA PRO A 634 -9.01 16.24 10.41
C PRO A 634 -10.43 15.70 10.56
N ASP A 635 -10.75 15.25 11.76
CA ASP A 635 -12.10 14.92 12.16
C ASP A 635 -12.90 16.24 12.25
N LEU A 636 -13.89 16.40 11.38
CA LEU A 636 -14.65 17.64 11.27
C LEU A 636 -15.50 17.95 12.50
N ARG A 637 -15.79 16.97 13.36
CA ARG A 637 -16.50 17.20 14.63
C ARG A 637 -15.73 18.17 15.56
N TYR A 638 -14.42 18.27 15.39
CA TYR A 638 -13.54 19.20 16.13
C TYR A 638 -13.22 20.49 15.36
N ALA A 639 -13.78 20.70 14.17
CA ALA A 639 -13.40 21.83 13.34
C ALA A 639 -13.89 23.17 13.91
N GLY A 640 -12.96 24.10 14.12
CA GLY A 640 -13.29 25.45 14.59
C GLY A 640 -14.21 26.24 13.65
N ALA A 641 -14.18 25.94 12.34
CA ALA A 641 -15.05 26.54 11.35
C ALA A 641 -16.55 26.25 11.56
N LEU A 642 -16.91 25.26 12.37
CA LEU A 642 -18.31 24.96 12.70
C LEU A 642 -19.02 26.10 13.47
N TRP A 643 -18.23 26.97 14.16
CA TRP A 643 -18.76 28.08 14.95
C TRP A 643 -19.25 29.27 14.12
N ALA A 644 -18.86 29.35 12.83
CA ALA A 644 -19.26 30.50 11.97
C ALA A 644 -19.55 30.02 10.55
N ALA A 645 -20.74 30.31 10.04
CA ALA A 645 -21.15 29.95 8.67
C ALA A 645 -20.19 30.49 7.60
N ASP A 646 -19.74 31.76 7.77
CA ASP A 646 -18.78 32.35 6.82
C ASP A 646 -17.43 31.69 6.81
N ALA A 647 -16.93 31.23 7.97
CA ALA A 647 -15.67 30.49 8.04
C ALA A 647 -15.79 29.12 7.35
N PHE A 648 -16.90 28.41 7.58
CA PHE A 648 -17.17 27.14 6.93
C PHE A 648 -17.30 27.28 5.41
N LYS A 649 -18.07 28.30 4.98
CA LYS A 649 -18.21 28.68 3.56
C LYS A 649 -16.89 29.01 2.91
N ALA A 650 -16.04 29.80 3.56
CA ALA A 650 -14.74 30.20 3.04
C ALA A 650 -13.86 28.96 2.75
N ILE A 651 -13.93 27.91 3.58
CA ILE A 651 -13.19 26.66 3.38
C ILE A 651 -13.87 25.83 2.29
N VAL A 652 -15.15 25.51 2.44
CA VAL A 652 -15.82 24.49 1.61
C VAL A 652 -16.16 25.04 0.21
N ILE A 653 -16.63 26.28 0.13
CA ILE A 653 -17.03 26.87 -1.15
C ILE A 653 -15.92 27.70 -1.76
N ASP A 654 -15.27 28.57 -0.98
CA ASP A 654 -14.29 29.52 -1.55
C ASP A 654 -12.87 28.92 -1.66
N GLY A 655 -12.60 27.75 -1.01
CA GLY A 655 -11.35 27.04 -1.15
C GLY A 655 -10.17 27.65 -0.38
N ALA A 656 -10.43 28.29 0.76
CA ALA A 656 -9.40 28.95 1.57
C ALA A 656 -8.24 28.01 1.99
N LEU A 657 -8.49 26.70 2.13
CA LEU A 657 -7.50 25.68 2.47
C LEU A 657 -7.08 24.82 1.27
N GLN A 658 -7.34 25.25 0.03
CA GLN A 658 -6.94 24.51 -1.16
C GLN A 658 -5.42 24.28 -1.25
N PRO A 659 -4.56 25.22 -0.87
CA PRO A 659 -3.10 24.96 -0.80
C PRO A 659 -2.71 23.86 0.19
N ASP A 660 -3.53 23.64 1.23
CA ASP A 660 -3.32 22.63 2.27
C ASP A 660 -4.03 21.30 1.94
N GLY A 661 -4.66 21.19 0.76
CA GLY A 661 -5.28 19.96 0.27
C GLY A 661 -6.80 19.87 0.42
N MET A 662 -7.47 20.84 1.07
CA MET A 662 -8.92 20.90 1.12
C MET A 662 -9.47 21.65 -0.11
N VAL A 663 -10.03 20.91 -1.07
CA VAL A 663 -10.51 21.49 -2.33
C VAL A 663 -11.74 22.37 -2.16
N SER A 664 -11.97 23.28 -3.14
CA SER A 664 -13.22 24.02 -3.25
C SER A 664 -14.30 23.15 -3.88
N PHE A 665 -15.46 23.07 -3.24
CA PHE A 665 -16.66 22.41 -3.77
C PHE A 665 -17.64 23.35 -4.48
N ARG A 666 -17.23 24.56 -4.83
CA ARG A 666 -18.08 25.57 -5.52
C ARG A 666 -18.78 25.04 -6.76
N LYS A 667 -18.21 24.08 -7.46
CA LYS A 667 -18.78 23.47 -8.67
C LYS A 667 -19.85 22.41 -8.37
N ALA A 668 -19.86 21.85 -7.16
CA ALA A 668 -20.73 20.74 -6.76
C ALA A 668 -21.77 21.13 -5.71
N LEU A 669 -21.48 22.11 -4.85
CA LEU A 669 -22.30 22.48 -3.71
C LEU A 669 -22.75 23.93 -3.82
N THR A 670 -24.03 24.18 -3.44
CA THR A 670 -24.56 25.50 -3.20
C THR A 670 -24.23 26.02 -1.79
N LEU A 671 -24.49 27.28 -1.51
CA LEU A 671 -24.36 27.85 -0.16
C LEU A 671 -25.31 27.16 0.85
N GLN A 672 -26.49 26.75 0.39
CA GLN A 672 -27.46 26.04 1.21
C GLN A 672 -26.98 24.62 1.55
N ASP A 673 -26.38 23.92 0.57
CA ASP A 673 -25.78 22.60 0.81
C ASP A 673 -24.63 22.70 1.83
N ALA A 674 -23.76 23.70 1.71
CA ALA A 674 -22.66 23.89 2.66
C ALA A 674 -23.17 24.16 4.09
N GLU A 675 -24.22 24.94 4.24
CA GLU A 675 -24.84 25.21 5.56
C GLU A 675 -25.57 23.97 6.10
N ALA A 676 -26.19 23.17 5.24
CA ALA A 676 -26.79 21.89 5.61
C ALA A 676 -25.71 20.88 6.09
N ILE A 677 -24.57 20.78 5.38
CA ILE A 677 -23.42 19.99 5.82
C ILE A 677 -22.92 20.47 7.19
N ARG A 678 -22.79 21.79 7.41
CA ARG A 678 -22.38 22.34 8.69
C ARG A 678 -23.33 21.96 9.81
N ALA A 679 -24.65 22.08 9.59
CA ALA A 679 -25.69 21.68 10.54
C ALA A 679 -25.58 20.19 10.88
N TYR A 680 -25.42 19.32 9.90
CA TYR A 680 -25.24 17.88 10.09
C TYR A 680 -23.98 17.56 10.93
N ILE A 681 -22.83 18.16 10.62
CA ILE A 681 -21.60 17.94 11.38
C ILE A 681 -21.77 18.40 12.84
N VAL A 682 -22.43 19.56 13.07
CA VAL A 682 -22.71 20.05 14.41
C VAL A 682 -23.63 19.11 15.18
N HIS A 683 -24.69 18.61 14.55
CA HIS A 683 -25.60 17.63 15.13
C HIS A 683 -24.83 16.36 15.59
N VAL A 684 -24.08 15.71 14.67
CA VAL A 684 -23.30 14.50 14.98
C VAL A 684 -22.22 14.76 16.03
N ALA A 685 -21.62 15.95 16.05
CA ALA A 685 -20.64 16.31 17.07
C ALA A 685 -21.27 16.44 18.48
N ASN A 686 -22.50 16.97 18.57
CA ASN A 686 -23.25 17.04 19.82
C ASN A 686 -23.71 15.65 20.28
N GLU A 687 -24.18 14.79 19.37
CA GLU A 687 -24.47 13.38 19.69
C GLU A 687 -23.22 12.69 20.23
N ALA A 688 -22.07 12.82 19.54
CA ALA A 688 -20.81 12.21 19.95
C ALA A 688 -20.30 12.72 21.31
N LYS A 689 -20.53 14.02 21.61
CA LYS A 689 -20.19 14.62 22.91
C LYS A 689 -21.00 14.00 24.07
N ASN A 690 -22.24 13.65 23.80
CA ASN A 690 -23.20 13.17 24.79
C ASN A 690 -23.32 11.62 24.82
N ALA A 691 -22.77 10.94 23.82
CA ALA A 691 -22.85 9.49 23.70
C ALA A 691 -21.94 8.79 24.74
N PRO A 692 -22.40 7.71 25.38
CA PRO A 692 -21.50 6.85 26.12
C PRO A 692 -20.48 6.21 25.16
N PRO A 693 -19.24 5.91 25.60
CA PRO A 693 -18.29 5.21 24.75
C PRO A 693 -18.88 3.88 24.26
N PRO A 694 -18.70 3.52 22.96
CA PRO A 694 -19.34 2.33 22.39
C PRO A 694 -18.92 1.09 23.12
N PRO A 695 -19.84 0.18 23.49
CA PRO A 695 -19.50 -1.10 24.06
C PRO A 695 -18.73 -1.92 23.00
N GLY A 696 -17.48 -2.28 23.27
CA GLY A 696 -16.69 -3.20 22.44
C GLY A 696 -15.78 -2.61 21.36
N PHE A 697 -15.75 -1.28 21.14
CA PHE A 697 -14.68 -0.60 20.39
C PHE A 697 -13.59 -0.01 21.31
N GLY A 698 -13.69 -0.25 22.61
CA GLY A 698 -12.57 -0.13 23.51
C GLY A 698 -11.50 -1.10 23.01
N GLY A 699 -10.37 -0.57 22.55
CA GLY A 699 -9.23 -1.39 22.26
C GLY A 699 -9.04 -2.37 23.39
N GLY A 700 -8.81 -3.64 23.08
CA GLY A 700 -8.17 -4.52 24.02
C GLY A 700 -6.98 -3.80 24.65
N PRO A 701 -6.42 -4.25 25.78
CA PRO A 701 -5.35 -3.57 26.48
C PRO A 701 -4.22 -3.17 25.51
N GLY A 702 -4.09 -1.88 25.23
CA GLY A 702 -3.10 -1.33 24.30
C GLY A 702 -3.61 -0.51 23.11
N GLY A 703 -4.92 -0.24 22.95
CA GLY A 703 -5.43 0.69 21.95
C GLY A 703 -5.09 2.16 22.31
N PRO A 704 -4.75 3.06 21.34
CA PRO A 704 -4.47 4.45 21.65
C PRO A 704 -5.73 5.12 22.20
N GLY A 705 -5.74 5.45 23.49
CA GLY A 705 -6.79 6.20 24.19
C GLY A 705 -7.66 5.44 25.19
N GLY A 706 -7.45 4.13 25.41
CA GLY A 706 -8.09 3.42 26.53
C GLY A 706 -7.30 3.61 27.84
N PRO A 707 -7.95 3.84 28.99
CA PRO A 707 -7.27 3.73 30.26
C PRO A 707 -6.68 2.32 30.41
N ALA A 708 -5.45 2.22 30.93
CA ALA A 708 -4.84 0.93 31.23
C ALA A 708 -5.79 0.15 32.14
N GLY A 709 -6.32 -0.97 31.65
CA GLY A 709 -7.13 -1.88 32.46
C GLY A 709 -6.33 -2.38 33.65
N PRO A 710 -6.96 -2.69 34.79
CA PRO A 710 -6.27 -3.23 35.94
C PRO A 710 -5.55 -4.51 35.53
N GLY A 711 -4.21 -4.53 35.71
CA GLY A 711 -3.36 -5.62 35.33
C GLY A 711 -3.85 -6.95 35.84
N GLY A 712 -4.06 -7.91 34.94
CA GLY A 712 -4.20 -9.32 35.30
C GLY A 712 -2.96 -9.77 36.06
N ALA A 713 -3.12 -10.31 37.22
CA ALA A 713 -2.03 -10.79 38.05
C ALA A 713 -1.19 -11.83 37.28
N PRO A 714 0.15 -11.74 37.31
CA PRO A 714 1.01 -12.78 36.74
C PRO A 714 0.86 -14.08 37.58
N PRO A 715 1.06 -15.24 36.94
CA PRO A 715 1.03 -16.51 37.65
C PRO A 715 2.11 -16.52 38.75
N ALA A 716 1.75 -16.99 39.96
CA ALA A 716 2.64 -17.05 41.09
C ALA A 716 3.87 -17.93 40.80
N GLY A 717 5.07 -17.34 40.93
CA GLY A 717 6.29 -18.12 40.85
C GLY A 717 7.61 -17.45 40.50
N ALA A 718 7.74 -16.14 40.45
CA ALA A 718 9.05 -15.51 40.26
C ALA A 718 9.38 -14.51 41.39
N PRO A 719 10.61 -14.52 42.00
CA PRO A 719 10.99 -13.59 43.04
C PRO A 719 11.25 -12.18 42.47
N ALA A 720 10.78 -11.17 43.22
CA ALA A 720 10.91 -9.77 42.87
C ALA A 720 12.35 -9.27 42.99
N PRO A 721 12.82 -8.38 42.10
CA PRO A 721 14.10 -7.68 42.27
C PRO A 721 13.96 -6.56 43.32
N ALA A 722 15.01 -6.40 44.11
CA ALA A 722 15.11 -5.44 45.23
C ALA A 722 15.01 -3.98 44.78
N ARG A 723 14.26 -3.21 45.55
CA ARG A 723 14.00 -1.77 45.38
C ARG A 723 15.23 -0.96 45.86
N ALA A 724 15.75 -0.10 44.99
CA ALA A 724 16.74 0.88 45.39
C ALA A 724 16.09 2.11 46.08
N PRO A 725 16.75 2.79 47.08
CA PRO A 725 16.16 3.87 47.85
C PRO A 725 16.06 5.18 47.05
N ALA A 726 15.01 5.95 47.33
CA ALA A 726 14.69 7.21 46.69
C ALA A 726 15.64 8.35 47.20
N PRO A 727 16.05 9.31 46.36
CA PRO A 727 16.75 10.50 46.79
C PRO A 727 15.78 11.58 47.30
N ALA A 728 16.29 12.41 48.24
CA ALA A 728 15.60 13.47 48.96
C ALA A 728 15.27 14.71 48.07
N PRO A 729 14.29 15.56 48.46
CA PRO A 729 13.78 16.64 47.61
C PRO A 729 14.69 17.87 47.67
N GLY A 730 15.09 18.36 46.49
CA GLY A 730 15.83 19.61 46.29
C GLY A 730 15.05 20.57 45.36
N ALA A 731 15.15 21.84 45.70
CA ALA A 731 14.43 23.02 45.30
C ALA A 731 14.11 23.18 43.78
N ALA A 732 12.97 23.81 43.50
CA ALA A 732 12.46 24.20 42.20
C ALA A 732 13.26 25.31 41.51
N PRO A 733 13.41 25.29 40.20
CA PRO A 733 13.72 26.48 39.41
C PRO A 733 12.51 27.04 38.68
N THR A 734 12.48 28.36 38.63
CA THR A 734 11.49 29.26 38.05
C THR A 734 11.37 29.12 36.52
N THR A 735 10.15 29.08 36.02
CA THR A 735 9.76 29.09 34.59
C THR A 735 9.91 30.47 33.96
N PRO A 736 10.31 30.57 32.69
CA PRO A 736 9.97 31.71 31.84
C PRO A 736 8.75 31.41 30.96
N ALA A 737 7.94 32.42 30.71
CA ALA A 737 6.70 32.42 29.96
C ALA A 737 6.86 32.12 28.46
N PRO A 738 5.83 31.59 27.77
CA PRO A 738 5.91 31.24 26.37
C PRO A 738 5.74 32.45 25.45
N ALA A 739 6.59 32.49 24.43
CA ALA A 739 6.47 33.44 23.32
C ALA A 739 5.37 32.94 22.33
N VAL A 740 4.47 33.84 22.01
CA VAL A 740 3.50 33.74 20.96
C VAL A 740 4.19 33.77 19.58
N LEU A 741 4.00 32.79 18.75
CA LEU A 741 4.31 32.85 17.32
C LEU A 741 3.04 32.69 16.53
N HIS A 742 2.65 33.80 15.89
CA HIS A 742 1.76 33.84 14.73
C HIS A 742 2.47 33.25 13.52
N GLN A 743 1.88 32.30 12.88
CA GLN A 743 1.52 32.13 11.45
C GLN A 743 1.11 30.70 11.18
#